data_620099edf16b8e7529008d76f4ccd04d
#
_entry.id   620099edf16b8e7529008d76f4ccd04d
#
_cell.length_a   1.000
_cell.length_b   1.000
_cell.length_c   1.000
_cell.angle_alpha   90.00
_cell.angle_beta   90.00
_cell.angle_gamma   90.00
#
_symmetry.space_group_name_H-M   'P 1'
#
loop_
_entity.id
_entity.type
_entity.pdbx_description
1 polymer ?
#
loop_
_entity_poly.entity_id
_entity_poly.type
_entity_poly.pdbx_seq_one_letter_code
_entity_poly.pdbx_strand_id
1 'polypeptide(L)'
;MADGKGDPAVFTSASLPSDPRLLATVTNAYLGTRVYQDILHVNGVYNGAVGDTHRADVPSPVNVRMTVADVDSLAETFTLDTRTGTFSHVLQSTDYTATHQIYAHHSHVHLMVFSITIRRSAHTTQPITVQLQTPFVPKSQDLDLNQGPDFQGAHYVYGKTLVPEVEGGPRPTVHMLWTPVPQALTLRGEEQERSWEFLTAVAESEEEAKRSYSAGLTLMAAGSLHSSHAHAWATLWRGCCVDLDGPLPLRQALHGCLYYLLSAIPPQGYPGFLFHGISPGGLSNGSQGEDYWGHVFWDQDTWMFPNILLFYPEAARAILEYRIRRLEGALRNAQEQGYEGAKFPWESAATGREVCPEEIYGAQEIHVTGDVLMAFEQYYCTTQDQKLFREDGGWKLVGAVAQYWCSRMVWSEEEQCYHIKGVMPPDEYHHRVDNSAYTNAVAQRSLNFAADVARDFLIPVPEEWVDCAKKIKVPFDVEKKYHPEYDGYSPGEPVKQADVVLLGFPLMHPMSPEVRRNDLEMYEPVTELDGPAMTWSMFAVGWLELKEVQRAQTQLNKCFSNITEPFKIWVENSDGSGAVNFLTGMGGFLQAVLFGYTGFRITKTSLRFHPVFPHDINKLKVTGVSYFGNKLKFTITRDEIRIKVTESPRDPPACPLEAVLEESGQRFPLREGTVSPPGAA
;
A
#
# COMPACT_ATOMS: atom_id res chain seq x y z
N MET A 1 10.52 27.67 -20.72
CA MET A 1 10.61 26.73 -19.61
C MET A 1 10.10 27.45 -18.37
N ALA A 2 8.87 27.15 -17.96
CA ALA A 2 8.27 27.80 -16.79
C ALA A 2 8.92 27.24 -15.53
N ASP A 3 9.39 28.12 -14.68
CA ASP A 3 9.93 27.82 -13.36
C ASP A 3 9.00 26.92 -12.55
N GLY A 4 9.50 25.79 -12.09
CA GLY A 4 8.78 24.78 -11.31
C GLY A 4 8.36 25.24 -9.91
N LYS A 5 7.53 26.25 -9.81
CA LYS A 5 7.02 26.82 -8.54
C LYS A 5 5.68 26.22 -8.06
N GLY A 6 5.22 25.08 -8.61
CA GLY A 6 4.06 24.37 -8.09
C GLY A 6 4.35 23.70 -6.75
N ASP A 7 3.37 23.67 -5.85
CA ASP A 7 3.46 22.87 -4.62
C ASP A 7 3.31 21.39 -4.99
N PRO A 8 4.31 20.53 -4.72
CA PRO A 8 4.25 19.11 -5.10
C PRO A 8 3.22 18.30 -4.29
N ALA A 9 2.70 18.84 -3.20
CA ALA A 9 1.79 18.15 -2.29
C ALA A 9 0.31 18.56 -2.46
N VAL A 10 0.01 19.52 -3.35
CA VAL A 10 -1.35 20.04 -3.53
C VAL A 10 -1.77 19.88 -4.99
N PHE A 11 -2.84 19.13 -5.20
CA PHE A 11 -3.38 18.82 -6.53
C PHE A 11 -4.68 19.57 -6.75
N THR A 12 -4.71 20.48 -7.71
CA THR A 12 -5.81 21.41 -7.92
C THR A 12 -6.30 21.40 -9.37
N SER A 13 -7.62 21.49 -9.54
CA SER A 13 -8.27 21.60 -10.86
C SER A 13 -9.50 22.51 -10.80
N ALA A 14 -9.85 23.11 -11.93
CA ALA A 14 -11.11 23.82 -12.11
C ALA A 14 -12.31 22.90 -12.43
N SER A 15 -12.07 21.61 -12.65
CA SER A 15 -13.11 20.62 -12.95
C SER A 15 -12.78 19.27 -12.34
N LEU A 16 -13.79 18.48 -12.04
CA LEU A 16 -13.64 17.07 -11.68
C LEU A 16 -13.37 16.20 -12.90
N PRO A 17 -12.69 15.06 -12.75
CA PRO A 17 -12.58 14.06 -13.79
C PRO A 17 -13.97 13.61 -14.28
N SER A 18 -14.10 13.35 -15.57
CA SER A 18 -15.34 12.80 -16.14
C SER A 18 -15.56 11.34 -15.73
N ASP A 19 -14.49 10.59 -15.52
CA ASP A 19 -14.54 9.24 -14.98
C ASP A 19 -14.65 9.28 -13.46
N PRO A 20 -15.79 8.81 -12.87
CA PRO A 20 -15.99 8.87 -11.42
C PRO A 20 -15.01 7.97 -10.63
N ARG A 21 -14.36 7.01 -11.28
CA ARG A 21 -13.34 6.17 -10.66
C ARG A 21 -12.07 6.96 -10.31
N LEU A 22 -11.84 8.09 -10.97
CA LEU A 22 -10.65 8.93 -10.84
C LEU A 22 -10.85 10.14 -9.92
N LEU A 23 -11.95 10.20 -9.19
CA LEU A 23 -12.18 11.19 -8.16
C LEU A 23 -11.21 11.01 -6.98
N ALA A 24 -10.92 12.10 -6.28
CA ALA A 24 -10.02 12.06 -5.13
C ALA A 24 -10.47 11.05 -4.08
N THR A 25 -9.51 10.39 -3.43
CA THR A 25 -9.78 9.43 -2.37
C THR A 25 -9.42 10.01 -1.01
N VAL A 26 -10.26 9.77 -0.02
CA VAL A 26 -10.02 10.11 1.39
C VAL A 26 -10.18 8.84 2.22
N THR A 27 -9.09 8.41 2.87
CA THR A 27 -9.04 7.15 3.61
C THR A 27 -8.16 7.30 4.85
N ASN A 28 -8.40 6.44 5.85
CA ASN A 28 -7.63 6.42 7.09
C ASN A 28 -7.27 4.98 7.54
N ALA A 29 -7.21 4.04 6.60
CA ALA A 29 -7.00 2.61 6.81
C ALA A 29 -8.18 1.84 7.40
N TYR A 30 -9.13 2.47 8.07
CA TYR A 30 -10.35 1.85 8.56
C TYR A 30 -11.56 2.19 7.68
N LEU A 31 -11.74 3.49 7.38
CA LEU A 31 -12.78 4.01 6.49
C LEU A 31 -12.17 4.61 5.23
N GLY A 32 -12.84 4.45 4.11
CA GLY A 32 -12.43 5.07 2.86
C GLY A 32 -13.56 5.28 1.88
N THR A 33 -13.41 6.31 1.04
CA THR A 33 -14.32 6.59 -0.07
C THR A 33 -13.62 7.41 -1.14
N ARG A 34 -14.12 7.34 -2.37
CA ARG A 34 -13.90 8.40 -3.36
C ARG A 34 -14.90 9.52 -3.06
N VAL A 35 -14.47 10.75 -3.14
CA VAL A 35 -15.37 11.89 -2.91
C VAL A 35 -16.55 11.85 -3.88
N TYR A 36 -17.73 12.24 -3.41
CA TYR A 36 -18.98 12.25 -4.20
C TYR A 36 -19.43 10.87 -4.71
N GLN A 37 -19.07 9.80 -3.98
CA GLN A 37 -19.52 8.44 -4.24
C GLN A 37 -20.63 8.05 -3.25
N ASP A 38 -21.58 7.20 -3.70
CA ASP A 38 -22.69 6.74 -2.86
C ASP A 38 -22.28 5.73 -1.78
N ILE A 39 -21.05 5.24 -1.85
CA ILE A 39 -20.53 4.14 -1.05
C ILE A 39 -19.29 4.60 -0.28
N LEU A 40 -19.19 4.18 0.97
CA LEU A 40 -17.95 4.13 1.72
C LEU A 40 -17.61 2.67 2.04
N HIS A 41 -16.34 2.40 2.26
CA HIS A 41 -15.86 1.07 2.60
C HIS A 41 -15.27 1.05 4.00
N VAL A 42 -15.51 -0.08 4.68
CA VAL A 42 -14.91 -0.41 5.97
C VAL A 42 -13.91 -1.54 5.77
N ASN A 43 -12.69 -1.37 6.19
CA ASN A 43 -11.67 -2.40 6.04
C ASN A 43 -12.02 -3.65 6.85
N GLY A 44 -11.95 -4.82 6.22
CA GLY A 44 -12.30 -6.10 6.86
C GLY A 44 -13.77 -6.48 6.80
N VAL A 45 -14.64 -5.66 6.25
CA VAL A 45 -16.07 -5.97 6.10
C VAL A 45 -16.33 -6.48 4.69
N TYR A 46 -16.49 -7.80 4.57
CA TYR A 46 -16.75 -8.50 3.30
C TYR A 46 -18.11 -9.20 3.34
N ASN A 47 -18.77 -9.22 2.20
CA ASN A 47 -20.02 -9.94 1.97
C ASN A 47 -19.86 -10.93 0.81
N GLY A 48 -20.43 -12.10 0.93
CA GLY A 48 -20.41 -13.15 -0.08
C GLY A 48 -19.59 -14.37 0.32
N ALA A 49 -19.95 -15.54 -0.21
CA ALA A 49 -19.22 -16.79 -0.01
C ALA A 49 -17.89 -16.80 -0.80
N VAL A 50 -17.03 -17.75 -0.51
CA VAL A 50 -15.82 -18.03 -1.29
C VAL A 50 -16.15 -18.04 -2.79
N GLY A 51 -15.36 -17.29 -3.58
CA GLY A 51 -15.59 -17.10 -5.03
C GLY A 51 -16.57 -15.98 -5.41
N ASP A 52 -17.28 -15.41 -4.43
CA ASP A 52 -18.20 -14.27 -4.64
C ASP A 52 -18.01 -13.17 -3.57
N THR A 53 -17.16 -13.41 -2.59
CA THR A 53 -16.91 -12.44 -1.51
C THR A 53 -16.26 -11.17 -2.05
N HIS A 54 -16.75 -10.03 -1.58
CA HIS A 54 -16.29 -8.69 -1.97
C HIS A 54 -16.45 -7.74 -0.79
N ARG A 55 -15.76 -6.61 -0.85
CA ARG A 55 -15.90 -5.59 0.19
C ARG A 55 -17.34 -5.06 0.17
N ALA A 56 -17.99 -5.08 1.35
CA ALA A 56 -19.40 -4.69 1.45
C ALA A 56 -19.58 -3.20 1.17
N ASP A 57 -20.63 -2.89 0.42
CA ASP A 57 -21.08 -1.53 0.15
C ASP A 57 -21.78 -0.96 1.38
N VAL A 58 -21.19 0.07 2.01
CA VAL A 58 -21.80 0.83 3.09
C VAL A 58 -22.30 2.15 2.52
N PRO A 59 -23.58 2.52 2.69
CA PRO A 59 -24.09 3.79 2.15
C PRO A 59 -23.37 4.98 2.79
N SER A 60 -23.06 6.01 1.96
CA SER A 60 -22.20 7.12 2.36
C SER A 60 -22.99 8.40 2.67
N PRO A 61 -23.15 8.78 3.97
CA PRO A 61 -23.73 10.06 4.35
C PRO A 61 -22.87 11.27 3.97
N VAL A 62 -21.58 11.05 3.61
CA VAL A 62 -20.67 12.13 3.22
C VAL A 62 -20.76 12.49 1.74
N ASN A 63 -21.57 11.78 0.96
CA ASN A 63 -21.88 12.15 -0.42
C ASN A 63 -22.85 13.33 -0.44
N VAL A 64 -22.31 14.52 -0.24
CA VAL A 64 -23.03 15.78 -0.28
C VAL A 64 -22.33 16.70 -1.26
N ARG A 65 -23.10 17.36 -2.14
CA ARG A 65 -22.56 18.33 -3.09
C ARG A 65 -23.21 19.68 -2.91
N MET A 66 -22.41 20.72 -2.99
CA MET A 66 -22.95 22.07 -3.15
C MET A 66 -23.49 22.23 -4.58
N THR A 67 -24.71 22.71 -4.71
CA THR A 67 -25.32 23.00 -6.01
C THR A 67 -25.51 24.50 -6.18
N VAL A 68 -25.37 24.96 -7.41
CA VAL A 68 -25.42 26.38 -7.77
C VAL A 68 -26.54 26.60 -8.77
N ALA A 69 -27.36 27.61 -8.50
CA ALA A 69 -28.47 27.96 -9.41
C ALA A 69 -28.02 28.73 -10.66
N ASP A 70 -26.85 29.39 -10.61
CA ASP A 70 -26.35 30.25 -11.68
C ASP A 70 -24.88 29.94 -11.97
N VAL A 71 -24.65 29.00 -12.89
CA VAL A 71 -23.34 28.43 -13.21
C VAL A 71 -22.41 29.47 -13.89
N ASP A 72 -22.97 30.45 -14.59
CA ASP A 72 -22.19 31.39 -15.42
C ASP A 72 -21.44 32.46 -14.62
N SER A 73 -21.71 32.60 -13.32
CA SER A 73 -21.12 33.62 -12.46
C SER A 73 -20.16 33.07 -11.38
N LEU A 74 -19.91 31.78 -11.33
CA LEU A 74 -19.13 31.12 -10.29
C LEU A 74 -17.87 30.45 -10.83
N ALA A 75 -16.77 30.65 -10.12
CA ALA A 75 -15.55 29.85 -10.31
C ALA A 75 -15.54 28.67 -9.34
N GLU A 76 -15.21 27.50 -9.86
CA GLU A 76 -15.04 26.28 -9.07
C GLU A 76 -13.58 25.88 -8.98
N THR A 77 -13.18 25.42 -7.82
CA THR A 77 -11.84 24.85 -7.61
C THR A 77 -11.94 23.60 -6.75
N PHE A 78 -11.33 22.52 -7.23
CA PHE A 78 -11.26 21.24 -6.54
C PHE A 78 -9.80 20.95 -6.20
N THR A 79 -9.54 20.66 -4.93
CA THR A 79 -8.17 20.51 -4.42
C THR A 79 -8.07 19.29 -3.51
N LEU A 80 -7.03 18.46 -3.73
CA LEU A 80 -6.57 17.47 -2.77
C LEU A 80 -5.25 17.96 -2.16
N ASP A 81 -5.27 18.29 -0.87
CA ASP A 81 -4.07 18.60 -0.09
C ASP A 81 -3.57 17.32 0.59
N THR A 82 -2.51 16.73 0.03
CA THR A 82 -1.92 15.49 0.54
C THR A 82 -1.21 15.66 1.88
N ARG A 83 -0.87 16.88 2.28
CA ARG A 83 -0.26 17.15 3.60
C ARG A 83 -1.23 16.89 4.75
N THR A 84 -2.49 17.09 4.49
CA THR A 84 -3.56 16.94 5.50
C THR A 84 -4.58 15.87 5.13
N GLY A 85 -4.45 15.22 3.96
CA GLY A 85 -5.43 14.23 3.52
C GLY A 85 -6.85 14.81 3.42
N THR A 86 -6.96 16.07 2.97
CA THR A 86 -8.23 16.80 2.89
C THR A 86 -8.57 17.15 1.45
N PHE A 87 -9.74 16.74 1.01
CA PHE A 87 -10.32 17.21 -0.26
C PHE A 87 -11.12 18.49 -0.01
N SER A 88 -11.02 19.46 -0.91
CA SER A 88 -11.78 20.71 -0.85
C SER A 88 -12.42 21.02 -2.19
N HIS A 89 -13.68 21.47 -2.15
CA HIS A 89 -14.39 22.09 -3.26
C HIS A 89 -14.74 23.53 -2.87
N VAL A 90 -14.27 24.48 -3.65
CA VAL A 90 -14.50 25.92 -3.42
C VAL A 90 -15.36 26.48 -4.54
N LEU A 91 -16.46 27.10 -4.15
CA LEU A 91 -17.28 27.94 -5.00
C LEU A 91 -16.95 29.41 -4.71
N GLN A 92 -16.56 30.16 -5.72
CA GLN A 92 -16.26 31.58 -5.58
C GLN A 92 -17.15 32.41 -6.47
N SER A 93 -17.97 33.28 -5.84
CA SER A 93 -18.76 34.29 -6.49
C SER A 93 -18.22 35.69 -6.19
N THR A 94 -18.84 36.72 -6.75
CA THR A 94 -18.57 38.12 -6.38
C THR A 94 -18.92 38.43 -4.92
N ASP A 95 -19.95 37.79 -4.39
CA ASP A 95 -20.54 38.09 -3.10
C ASP A 95 -20.05 37.20 -1.96
N TYR A 96 -19.59 35.97 -2.27
CA TYR A 96 -19.19 35.01 -1.26
C TYR A 96 -18.22 33.95 -1.79
N THR A 97 -17.58 33.26 -0.86
CA THR A 97 -16.87 32.01 -1.09
C THR A 97 -17.53 30.93 -0.23
N ALA A 98 -17.86 29.77 -0.84
CA ALA A 98 -18.31 28.60 -0.10
C ALA A 98 -17.26 27.49 -0.27
N THR A 99 -16.76 26.96 0.84
CA THR A 99 -15.73 25.92 0.89
C THR A 99 -16.32 24.66 1.50
N HIS A 100 -16.31 23.58 0.76
CA HIS A 100 -16.67 22.24 1.21
C HIS A 100 -15.40 21.43 1.40
N GLN A 101 -15.17 20.87 2.59
CA GLN A 101 -14.03 19.98 2.89
C GLN A 101 -14.52 18.60 3.28
N ILE A 102 -13.83 17.56 2.81
CA ILE A 102 -14.13 16.16 3.12
C ILE A 102 -12.83 15.47 3.54
N TYR A 103 -12.86 14.72 4.65
CA TYR A 103 -11.72 13.91 5.10
C TYR A 103 -12.15 12.73 5.96
N ALA A 104 -11.35 11.65 5.90
CA ALA A 104 -11.40 10.55 6.84
C ALA A 104 -10.48 10.89 8.02
N HIS A 105 -11.02 11.02 9.23
CA HIS A 105 -10.27 11.52 10.38
C HIS A 105 -9.12 10.59 10.74
N HIS A 106 -7.88 11.08 10.72
CA HIS A 106 -6.70 10.22 10.79
C HIS A 106 -6.39 9.70 12.20
N SER A 107 -6.78 10.39 13.27
CA SER A 107 -6.60 9.91 14.65
C SER A 107 -7.89 9.35 15.29
N HIS A 108 -9.06 9.62 14.71
CA HIS A 108 -10.34 9.04 15.10
C HIS A 108 -10.89 8.23 13.93
N VAL A 109 -10.33 7.04 13.73
CA VAL A 109 -10.47 6.24 12.51
C VAL A 109 -11.91 5.84 12.16
N HIS A 110 -12.82 5.87 13.14
CA HIS A 110 -14.24 5.60 12.93
C HIS A 110 -15.02 6.82 12.39
N LEU A 111 -14.36 7.97 12.17
CA LEU A 111 -15.02 9.20 11.74
C LEU A 111 -14.69 9.58 10.29
N MET A 112 -15.74 9.75 9.50
CA MET A 112 -15.73 10.53 8.27
C MET A 112 -16.33 11.89 8.56
N VAL A 113 -15.74 12.94 8.04
CA VAL A 113 -16.15 14.33 8.31
C VAL A 113 -16.27 15.10 7.01
N PHE A 114 -17.30 15.91 6.92
CA PHE A 114 -17.29 17.03 5.99
C PHE A 114 -17.73 18.32 6.67
N SER A 115 -17.27 19.44 6.16
CA SER A 115 -17.65 20.76 6.60
C SER A 115 -17.95 21.68 5.43
N ILE A 116 -18.84 22.64 5.63
CA ILE A 116 -19.14 23.70 4.66
C ILE A 116 -19.00 25.03 5.36
N THR A 117 -18.15 25.90 4.81
CA THR A 117 -17.93 27.27 5.32
C THR A 117 -18.36 28.24 4.26
N ILE A 118 -19.25 29.18 4.63
CA ILE A 118 -19.66 30.29 3.78
C ILE A 118 -19.05 31.56 4.33
N ARG A 119 -18.29 32.29 3.52
CA ARG A 119 -17.67 33.56 3.86
C ARG A 119 -18.14 34.62 2.88
N ARG A 120 -18.61 35.78 3.41
CA ARG A 120 -19.01 36.93 2.64
C ARG A 120 -17.80 37.66 2.06
N SER A 121 -17.82 37.96 0.76
CA SER A 121 -16.72 38.62 0.05
C SER A 121 -16.98 40.12 -0.18
N ALA A 122 -18.25 40.54 -0.29
CA ALA A 122 -18.63 41.91 -0.62
C ALA A 122 -19.40 42.59 0.51
N HIS A 123 -19.61 43.88 0.37
CA HIS A 123 -20.40 44.69 1.31
C HIS A 123 -21.92 44.49 1.18
N THR A 124 -22.35 43.29 0.78
CA THR A 124 -23.77 42.94 0.76
C THR A 124 -24.22 42.48 2.14
N THR A 125 -25.44 42.87 2.53
CA THR A 125 -26.09 42.44 3.77
C THR A 125 -27.23 41.46 3.51
N GLN A 126 -27.40 41.02 2.27
CA GLN A 126 -28.39 40.00 1.94
C GLN A 126 -27.95 38.61 2.44
N PRO A 127 -28.88 37.78 2.90
CA PRO A 127 -28.57 36.38 3.22
C PRO A 127 -28.01 35.66 2.01
N ILE A 128 -27.01 34.78 2.25
CA ILE A 128 -26.38 33.93 1.24
C ILE A 128 -26.78 32.48 1.50
N THR A 129 -27.42 31.85 0.52
CA THR A 129 -27.90 30.47 0.66
C THR A 129 -27.21 29.58 -0.37
N VAL A 130 -26.62 28.49 0.11
CA VAL A 130 -26.01 27.40 -0.70
C VAL A 130 -26.91 26.18 -0.61
N GLN A 131 -27.38 25.70 -1.73
CA GLN A 131 -28.18 24.47 -1.82
C GLN A 131 -27.28 23.22 -1.72
N LEU A 132 -27.79 22.19 -1.08
CA LEU A 132 -27.07 20.91 -0.91
C LEU A 132 -27.85 19.78 -1.60
N GLN A 133 -27.14 19.02 -2.40
CA GLN A 133 -27.63 17.76 -2.96
C GLN A 133 -27.15 16.60 -2.09
N THR A 134 -28.11 15.82 -1.58
CA THR A 134 -27.86 14.72 -0.64
C THR A 134 -28.51 13.44 -1.18
N PRO A 135 -27.85 12.69 -2.09
CA PRO A 135 -28.42 11.49 -2.68
C PRO A 135 -28.46 10.28 -1.71
N PHE A 136 -27.86 10.42 -0.53
CA PHE A 136 -27.73 9.37 0.47
C PHE A 136 -29.08 8.76 0.87
N VAL A 137 -29.13 7.42 0.84
CA VAL A 137 -30.20 6.59 1.37
C VAL A 137 -29.58 5.48 2.22
N PRO A 138 -30.05 5.21 3.45
CA PRO A 138 -29.46 4.19 4.34
C PRO A 138 -29.87 2.78 3.93
N LYS A 139 -29.53 2.37 2.72
CA LYS A 139 -29.76 1.04 2.14
C LYS A 139 -28.48 0.48 1.55
N SER A 140 -28.28 -0.82 1.68
CA SER A 140 -27.18 -1.58 1.12
C SER A 140 -27.70 -2.85 0.47
N GLN A 141 -27.01 -3.31 -0.57
CA GLN A 141 -27.26 -4.62 -1.16
C GLN A 141 -26.50 -5.73 -0.44
N ASP A 142 -25.53 -5.37 0.43
CA ASP A 142 -24.63 -6.29 1.12
C ASP A 142 -24.90 -6.42 2.62
N LEU A 143 -25.70 -5.50 3.17
CA LEU A 143 -25.99 -5.39 4.61
C LEU A 143 -27.49 -5.37 4.87
N ASP A 144 -27.94 -6.09 5.90
CA ASP A 144 -29.31 -6.08 6.41
C ASP A 144 -29.56 -4.88 7.34
N LEU A 145 -29.44 -3.65 6.83
CA LEU A 145 -29.52 -2.44 7.63
C LEU A 145 -30.90 -2.19 8.24
N ASN A 146 -30.92 -1.97 9.56
CA ASN A 146 -32.10 -1.67 10.35
C ASN A 146 -31.93 -0.29 11.01
N GLN A 147 -33.01 0.45 11.10
CA GLN A 147 -33.03 1.73 11.79
C GLN A 147 -33.02 1.52 13.30
N GLY A 148 -32.12 2.23 13.99
CA GLY A 148 -32.09 2.31 15.44
C GLY A 148 -32.61 3.68 15.93
N PRO A 149 -32.68 3.89 17.26
CA PRO A 149 -33.06 5.16 17.86
C PRO A 149 -31.98 6.23 17.62
N ASP A 150 -32.40 7.46 17.39
CA ASP A 150 -31.49 8.59 17.28
C ASP A 150 -30.61 8.75 18.52
N PHE A 151 -29.36 9.18 18.31
CA PHE A 151 -28.38 9.35 19.38
C PHE A 151 -27.69 10.70 19.27
N GLN A 152 -27.83 11.55 20.29
CA GLN A 152 -27.21 12.88 20.34
C GLN A 152 -27.45 13.73 19.08
N GLY A 153 -28.64 13.61 18.50
CA GLY A 153 -29.01 14.32 17.28
C GLY A 153 -28.59 13.63 15.97
N ALA A 154 -27.88 12.50 16.04
CA ALA A 154 -27.55 11.69 14.88
C ALA A 154 -28.64 10.67 14.57
N HIS A 155 -28.86 10.38 13.30
CA HIS A 155 -29.57 9.19 12.88
C HIS A 155 -28.68 7.95 13.02
N TYR A 156 -29.28 6.78 13.20
CA TYR A 156 -28.58 5.54 13.46
C TYR A 156 -29.16 4.37 12.66
N VAL A 157 -28.26 3.61 12.03
CA VAL A 157 -28.56 2.32 11.41
C VAL A 157 -27.52 1.29 11.81
N TYR A 158 -27.91 0.02 11.80
CA TYR A 158 -27.04 -1.11 12.10
C TYR A 158 -27.47 -2.35 11.31
N GLY A 159 -26.52 -3.22 11.03
CA GLY A 159 -26.79 -4.47 10.33
C GLY A 159 -25.58 -5.39 10.25
N LYS A 160 -25.78 -6.52 9.60
CA LYS A 160 -24.74 -7.51 9.33
C LYS A 160 -24.63 -7.71 7.84
N THR A 161 -23.49 -8.22 7.38
CA THR A 161 -23.38 -8.73 6.03
C THR A 161 -24.36 -9.86 5.78
N LEU A 162 -24.86 -9.97 4.56
CA LEU A 162 -25.91 -10.94 4.20
C LEU A 162 -25.39 -12.37 4.15
N VAL A 163 -24.17 -12.56 3.60
CA VAL A 163 -23.60 -13.87 3.33
C VAL A 163 -22.18 -13.96 3.92
N PRO A 164 -21.91 -14.96 4.78
CA PRO A 164 -20.56 -15.18 5.30
C PRO A 164 -19.64 -15.75 4.22
N GLU A 165 -18.33 -15.54 4.38
CA GLU A 165 -17.31 -16.06 3.45
C GLU A 165 -17.27 -17.59 3.42
N VAL A 166 -17.42 -18.20 4.58
CA VAL A 166 -17.53 -19.67 4.74
C VAL A 166 -18.82 -20.02 5.47
N GLU A 167 -19.40 -21.19 5.15
CA GLU A 167 -20.62 -21.64 5.78
C GLU A 167 -20.48 -21.69 7.32
N GLY A 168 -21.45 -21.10 8.02
CA GLY A 168 -21.41 -20.99 9.48
C GLY A 168 -20.39 -20.01 10.04
N GLY A 169 -19.66 -19.32 9.18
CA GLY A 169 -18.68 -18.30 9.57
C GLY A 169 -19.31 -17.00 10.07
N PRO A 170 -18.48 -16.09 10.59
CA PRO A 170 -18.96 -14.80 11.09
C PRO A 170 -19.48 -13.92 9.95
N ARG A 171 -20.51 -13.15 10.26
CA ARG A 171 -20.98 -12.04 9.43
C ARG A 171 -20.63 -10.73 10.13
N PRO A 172 -19.69 -9.93 9.60
CA PRO A 172 -19.33 -8.65 10.20
C PRO A 172 -20.54 -7.74 10.39
N THR A 173 -20.53 -6.97 11.48
CA THR A 173 -21.55 -5.98 11.81
C THR A 173 -21.05 -4.58 11.47
N VAL A 174 -21.98 -3.72 11.05
CA VAL A 174 -21.73 -2.30 10.81
C VAL A 174 -22.76 -1.50 11.62
N HIS A 175 -22.28 -0.55 12.40
CA HIS A 175 -23.07 0.43 13.14
C HIS A 175 -22.70 1.81 12.65
N MET A 176 -23.67 2.59 12.15
CA MET A 176 -23.42 3.89 11.55
C MET A 176 -24.33 4.98 12.15
N LEU A 177 -23.69 6.03 12.62
CA LEU A 177 -24.33 7.25 13.12
C LEU A 177 -23.95 8.42 12.22
N TRP A 178 -24.88 9.27 11.83
CA TRP A 178 -24.56 10.45 11.03
C TRP A 178 -25.40 11.66 11.41
N THR A 179 -24.80 12.85 11.31
CA THR A 179 -25.47 14.11 11.47
C THR A 179 -26.42 14.35 10.30
N PRO A 180 -27.73 14.65 10.54
CA PRO A 180 -28.67 15.00 9.48
C PRO A 180 -28.18 16.22 8.69
N VAL A 181 -28.31 16.15 7.37
CA VAL A 181 -27.87 17.21 6.44
C VAL A 181 -29.08 17.97 5.94
N PRO A 182 -29.16 19.30 6.10
CA PRO A 182 -30.26 20.09 5.56
C PRO A 182 -30.16 20.25 4.04
N GLN A 183 -31.24 20.63 3.39
CA GLN A 183 -31.28 20.89 1.95
C GLN A 183 -30.51 22.16 1.56
N ALA A 184 -30.33 23.11 2.47
CA ALA A 184 -29.63 24.35 2.25
C ALA A 184 -28.98 24.88 3.52
N LEU A 185 -27.90 25.64 3.36
CA LEU A 185 -27.22 26.37 4.42
C LEU A 185 -27.29 27.86 4.13
N THR A 186 -27.62 28.66 5.13
CA THR A 186 -27.79 30.11 4.97
C THR A 186 -26.89 30.87 5.93
N LEU A 187 -26.02 31.72 5.36
CA LEU A 187 -25.29 32.77 6.08
C LEU A 187 -26.21 33.99 6.20
N ARG A 188 -26.52 34.41 7.41
CA ARG A 188 -27.41 35.55 7.65
C ARG A 188 -26.77 36.88 7.24
N GLY A 189 -27.59 37.90 7.05
CA GLY A 189 -27.11 39.20 6.58
C GLY A 189 -26.05 39.86 7.47
N GLU A 190 -26.16 39.68 8.77
CA GLU A 190 -25.22 40.19 9.78
C GLU A 190 -23.95 39.38 9.98
N GLU A 191 -23.94 38.13 9.48
CA GLU A 191 -22.80 37.21 9.63
C GLU A 191 -21.77 37.44 8.52
N GLN A 192 -20.49 37.46 8.86
CA GLN A 192 -19.39 37.54 7.90
C GLN A 192 -18.94 36.14 7.43
N GLU A 193 -18.97 35.18 8.33
CA GLU A 193 -18.58 33.80 8.08
C GLU A 193 -19.35 32.87 9.01
N ARG A 194 -19.65 31.68 8.51
CA ARG A 194 -20.18 30.57 9.30
C ARG A 194 -19.77 29.24 8.73
N SER A 195 -19.41 28.31 9.63
CA SER A 195 -19.06 26.91 9.29
C SER A 195 -20.10 25.98 9.89
N TRP A 196 -20.40 24.92 9.15
CA TRP A 196 -21.20 23.79 9.58
C TRP A 196 -20.37 22.52 9.41
N GLU A 197 -20.33 21.69 10.43
CA GLU A 197 -19.59 20.43 10.44
C GLU A 197 -20.56 19.26 10.59
N PHE A 198 -20.29 18.17 9.86
CA PHE A 198 -21.14 16.99 9.79
C PHE A 198 -20.28 15.76 10.01
N LEU A 199 -20.73 14.88 10.93
CA LEU A 199 -20.03 13.70 11.36
C LEU A 199 -20.74 12.45 10.85
N THR A 200 -19.95 11.46 10.42
CA THR A 200 -20.39 10.07 10.21
C THR A 200 -19.46 9.17 11.03
N ALA A 201 -20.01 8.46 11.99
CA ALA A 201 -19.28 7.46 12.77
C ALA A 201 -19.67 6.07 12.29
N VAL A 202 -18.68 5.23 11.97
CA VAL A 202 -18.87 3.84 11.53
C VAL A 202 -17.99 2.92 12.34
N ALA A 203 -18.57 1.88 12.95
CA ALA A 203 -17.83 0.92 13.78
C ALA A 203 -18.48 -0.48 13.73
N GLU A 204 -17.77 -1.46 14.24
CA GLU A 204 -18.23 -2.85 14.32
C GLU A 204 -19.20 -3.12 15.50
N SER A 205 -19.30 -2.17 16.44
CA SER A 205 -20.21 -2.24 17.58
C SER A 205 -20.94 -0.93 17.81
N GLU A 206 -22.14 -1.03 18.41
CA GLU A 206 -22.93 0.14 18.81
C GLU A 206 -22.17 1.04 19.79
N GLU A 207 -21.52 0.45 20.78
CA GLU A 207 -20.75 1.17 21.80
C GLU A 207 -19.64 2.00 21.16
N GLU A 208 -18.86 1.41 20.27
CA GLU A 208 -17.75 2.10 19.58
C GLU A 208 -18.26 3.20 18.65
N ALA A 209 -19.33 2.95 17.89
CA ALA A 209 -19.93 3.96 17.02
C ALA A 209 -20.42 5.18 17.84
N LYS A 210 -21.12 4.95 18.95
CA LYS A 210 -21.59 5.99 19.87
C LYS A 210 -20.45 6.75 20.54
N ARG A 211 -19.42 6.03 21.00
CA ARG A 211 -18.22 6.63 21.61
C ARG A 211 -17.49 7.53 20.62
N SER A 212 -17.28 7.05 19.39
CA SER A 212 -16.62 7.81 18.32
C SER A 212 -17.40 9.03 17.90
N TYR A 213 -18.72 8.92 17.75
CA TYR A 213 -19.59 10.06 17.44
C TYR A 213 -19.53 11.13 18.54
N SER A 214 -19.63 10.73 19.82
CA SER A 214 -19.52 11.62 20.97
C SER A 214 -18.16 12.33 21.03
N ALA A 215 -17.07 11.61 20.73
CA ALA A 215 -15.74 12.19 20.65
C ALA A 215 -15.65 13.24 19.52
N GLY A 216 -16.25 12.95 18.36
CA GLY A 216 -16.36 13.91 17.26
C GLY A 216 -17.11 15.19 17.64
N LEU A 217 -18.23 15.06 18.35
CA LEU A 217 -18.99 16.22 18.88
C LEU A 217 -18.15 17.05 19.86
N THR A 218 -17.35 16.40 20.69
CA THR A 218 -16.45 17.09 21.62
C THR A 218 -15.39 17.90 20.89
N LEU A 219 -14.77 17.32 19.87
CA LEU A 219 -13.79 18.02 19.02
C LEU A 219 -14.44 19.18 18.25
N MET A 220 -15.65 18.98 17.74
CA MET A 220 -16.42 20.02 17.06
C MET A 220 -16.70 21.19 17.98
N ALA A 221 -17.18 20.93 19.19
CA ALA A 221 -17.46 21.98 20.21
C ALA A 221 -16.18 22.73 20.61
N ALA A 222 -15.05 22.10 20.60
CA ALA A 222 -13.75 22.72 20.89
C ALA A 222 -13.13 23.43 19.67
N GLY A 223 -13.74 23.36 18.47
CA GLY A 223 -13.20 23.91 17.23
C GLY A 223 -11.90 23.25 16.78
N SER A 224 -11.69 21.99 17.17
CA SER A 224 -10.43 21.25 16.94
C SER A 224 -10.57 20.04 16.02
N LEU A 225 -11.73 19.85 15.40
CA LEU A 225 -12.02 18.67 14.60
C LEU A 225 -11.05 18.52 13.41
N HIS A 226 -10.93 19.52 12.55
CA HIS A 226 -9.99 19.49 11.43
C HIS A 226 -8.53 19.62 11.89
N SER A 227 -8.23 20.46 12.89
CA SER A 227 -6.85 20.68 13.34
C SER A 227 -6.23 19.43 13.97
N SER A 228 -7.01 18.60 14.69
CA SER A 228 -6.53 17.32 15.23
C SER A 228 -6.23 16.29 14.12
N HIS A 229 -7.07 16.26 13.08
CA HIS A 229 -6.82 15.47 11.87
C HIS A 229 -5.54 15.91 11.15
N ALA A 230 -5.41 17.22 10.88
CA ALA A 230 -4.21 17.76 10.23
C ALA A 230 -2.94 17.54 11.07
N HIS A 231 -3.03 17.61 12.40
CA HIS A 231 -1.91 17.31 13.30
C HIS A 231 -1.48 15.85 13.21
N ALA A 232 -2.41 14.90 13.11
CA ALA A 232 -2.10 13.50 12.94
C ALA A 232 -1.35 13.25 11.63
N TRP A 233 -1.78 13.85 10.52
CA TRP A 233 -1.07 13.82 9.25
C TRP A 233 0.32 14.46 9.34
N ALA A 234 0.44 15.61 9.98
CA ALA A 234 1.74 16.27 10.16
C ALA A 234 2.71 15.40 10.96
N THR A 235 2.21 14.62 11.92
CA THR A 235 3.02 13.66 12.68
C THR A 235 3.49 12.52 11.79
N LEU A 236 2.60 11.98 10.95
CA LEU A 236 2.95 10.94 10.00
C LEU A 236 4.02 11.42 9.00
N TRP A 237 3.85 12.61 8.41
CA TRP A 237 4.82 13.18 7.49
C TRP A 237 6.19 13.48 8.14
N ARG A 238 6.24 13.77 9.44
CA ARG A 238 7.54 13.91 10.15
C ARG A 238 8.30 12.58 10.24
N GLY A 239 7.58 11.47 10.37
CA GLY A 239 8.17 10.11 10.42
C GLY A 239 8.56 9.54 9.06
N CYS A 240 8.02 10.10 7.97
CA CYS A 240 8.27 9.67 6.60
C CYS A 240 8.38 10.89 5.68
N CYS A 241 9.57 11.44 5.55
CA CYS A 241 9.79 12.56 4.64
C CYS A 241 10.82 12.18 3.58
N VAL A 242 10.37 12.17 2.32
CA VAL A 242 11.22 11.96 1.15
C VAL A 242 11.18 13.22 0.29
N ASP A 243 12.31 13.87 0.14
CA ASP A 243 12.46 15.13 -0.58
C ASP A 243 13.61 15.03 -1.60
N LEU A 244 13.32 15.34 -2.84
CA LEU A 244 14.28 15.37 -3.93
C LEU A 244 14.16 16.66 -4.73
N ASP A 245 15.24 17.08 -5.38
CA ASP A 245 15.35 18.32 -6.16
C ASP A 245 15.03 18.12 -7.65
N GLY A 246 14.34 17.05 -8.00
CA GLY A 246 13.95 16.72 -9.36
C GLY A 246 12.80 17.56 -9.92
N PRO A 247 12.37 17.25 -11.15
CA PRO A 247 11.26 17.92 -11.82
C PRO A 247 9.95 17.86 -11.03
N LEU A 248 9.09 18.88 -11.17
CA LEU A 248 7.81 18.94 -10.47
C LEU A 248 6.92 17.69 -10.67
N PRO A 249 6.76 17.12 -11.89
CA PRO A 249 5.98 15.90 -12.07
C PRO A 249 6.48 14.70 -11.23
N LEU A 250 7.79 14.51 -11.14
CA LEU A 250 8.40 13.48 -10.30
C LEU A 250 8.12 13.71 -8.81
N ARG A 251 8.25 14.96 -8.36
CA ARG A 251 7.96 15.34 -6.98
C ARG A 251 6.48 15.17 -6.62
N GLN A 252 5.57 15.51 -7.54
CA GLN A 252 4.13 15.28 -7.37
C GLN A 252 3.79 13.79 -7.35
N ALA A 253 4.40 12.98 -8.22
CA ALA A 253 4.23 11.53 -8.21
C ALA A 253 4.70 10.93 -6.87
N LEU A 254 5.85 11.38 -6.37
CA LEU A 254 6.39 10.93 -5.08
C LEU A 254 5.46 11.27 -3.91
N HIS A 255 5.01 12.52 -3.80
CA HIS A 255 4.07 12.95 -2.75
C HIS A 255 2.72 12.24 -2.85
N GLY A 256 2.18 12.11 -4.07
CA GLY A 256 0.93 11.40 -4.31
C GLY A 256 1.00 9.92 -3.91
N CYS A 257 2.03 9.22 -4.34
CA CYS A 257 2.23 7.80 -4.00
C CYS A 257 2.41 7.59 -2.50
N LEU A 258 3.21 8.43 -1.84
CA LEU A 258 3.37 8.38 -0.37
C LEU A 258 2.05 8.67 0.34
N TYR A 259 1.31 9.69 -0.08
CA TYR A 259 0.00 10.01 0.50
C TYR A 259 -0.96 8.83 0.42
N TYR A 260 -1.17 8.28 -0.77
CA TYR A 260 -2.11 7.18 -0.96
C TYR A 260 -1.69 5.92 -0.20
N LEU A 261 -0.41 5.60 -0.17
CA LEU A 261 0.09 4.46 0.60
C LEU A 261 -0.04 4.70 2.11
N LEU A 262 0.38 5.86 2.62
CA LEU A 262 0.30 6.20 4.04
C LEU A 262 -1.15 6.30 4.54
N SER A 263 -2.09 6.71 3.69
CA SER A 263 -3.52 6.72 4.02
C SER A 263 -4.11 5.31 4.18
N ALA A 264 -3.45 4.28 3.66
CA ALA A 264 -3.86 2.88 3.76
C ALA A 264 -3.26 2.15 4.97
N ILE A 265 -2.32 2.74 5.70
CA ILE A 265 -1.73 2.14 6.90
C ILE A 265 -2.48 2.58 8.17
N PRO A 266 -2.67 1.68 9.15
CA PRO A 266 -3.38 2.02 10.38
C PRO A 266 -2.64 3.09 11.18
N PRO A 267 -3.35 4.02 11.83
CA PRO A 267 -2.75 4.96 12.76
C PRO A 267 -2.04 4.24 13.89
N GLN A 268 -0.88 4.74 14.28
CA GLN A 268 -0.11 4.16 15.36
C GLN A 268 -0.87 4.23 16.69
N GLY A 269 -0.89 3.14 17.44
CA GLY A 269 -1.46 3.10 18.77
C GLY A 269 -2.97 2.92 18.86
N TYR A 270 -3.64 2.43 17.80
CA TYR A 270 -5.07 2.11 17.85
C TYR A 270 -5.31 0.60 18.13
N PRO A 271 -5.55 0.19 19.39
CA PRO A 271 -5.51 -1.23 19.78
C PRO A 271 -6.72 -2.07 19.34
N GLY A 272 -7.79 -1.46 18.86
CA GLY A 272 -9.03 -2.16 18.48
C GLY A 272 -9.10 -2.59 17.02
N PHE A 273 -8.17 -2.19 16.20
CA PHE A 273 -8.19 -2.46 14.77
C PHE A 273 -7.47 -3.77 14.44
N LEU A 274 -8.18 -4.75 13.95
CA LEU A 274 -7.67 -6.12 13.75
C LEU A 274 -7.45 -6.51 12.29
N PHE A 275 -7.99 -5.77 11.34
CA PHE A 275 -7.80 -6.04 9.92
C PHE A 275 -6.85 -5.01 9.31
N HIS A 276 -5.62 -5.42 9.02
CA HIS A 276 -4.57 -4.56 8.47
C HIS A 276 -4.18 -4.92 7.03
N GLY A 277 -5.00 -5.71 6.36
CA GLY A 277 -4.80 -6.07 4.96
C GLY A 277 -5.02 -4.86 4.03
N ILE A 278 -4.21 -4.76 2.97
CA ILE A 278 -4.28 -3.70 1.98
C ILE A 278 -4.53 -4.31 0.60
N SER A 279 -5.66 -3.95 0.00
CA SER A 279 -5.99 -4.36 -1.36
C SER A 279 -5.27 -3.49 -2.41
N PRO A 280 -5.15 -3.95 -3.67
CA PRO A 280 -4.51 -3.17 -4.74
C PRO A 280 -5.07 -1.77 -4.94
N GLY A 281 -6.38 -1.58 -4.76
CA GLY A 281 -7.06 -0.28 -4.90
C GLY A 281 -7.27 0.47 -3.58
N GLY A 282 -6.88 -0.07 -2.44
CA GLY A 282 -7.15 0.51 -1.12
C GLY A 282 -8.63 0.53 -0.75
N LEU A 283 -9.01 1.42 0.18
CA LEU A 283 -10.39 1.53 0.68
C LEU A 283 -11.31 2.42 -0.16
N SER A 284 -10.84 2.98 -1.22
CA SER A 284 -11.66 3.78 -2.13
C SER A 284 -12.50 2.93 -3.09
N ASN A 285 -12.22 1.64 -3.18
CA ASN A 285 -12.94 0.68 -4.02
C ASN A 285 -13.04 -0.69 -3.34
N GLY A 286 -13.63 -1.67 -4.05
CA GLY A 286 -13.75 -3.04 -3.56
C GLY A 286 -15.16 -3.62 -3.69
N SER A 287 -16.11 -2.85 -4.21
CA SER A 287 -17.46 -3.34 -4.53
C SER A 287 -17.40 -4.46 -5.57
N GLN A 288 -18.45 -5.29 -5.63
CA GLN A 288 -18.54 -6.42 -6.56
C GLN A 288 -18.42 -6.03 -8.05
N GLY A 289 -18.81 -4.81 -8.40
CA GLY A 289 -18.67 -4.28 -9.77
C GLY A 289 -17.30 -3.69 -10.10
N GLU A 290 -16.35 -3.71 -9.19
CA GLU A 290 -15.01 -3.13 -9.34
C GLU A 290 -13.94 -4.20 -9.44
N ASP A 291 -12.75 -3.87 -9.96
CA ASP A 291 -11.66 -4.82 -10.07
C ASP A 291 -11.16 -5.26 -8.69
N TYR A 292 -10.88 -6.55 -8.55
CA TYR A 292 -10.29 -7.21 -7.39
C TYR A 292 -11.09 -7.19 -6.09
N TRP A 293 -12.29 -6.66 -6.05
CA TRP A 293 -13.27 -6.77 -4.95
C TRP A 293 -12.77 -6.43 -3.55
N GLY A 294 -11.69 -5.66 -3.47
CA GLY A 294 -11.07 -5.33 -2.18
C GLY A 294 -10.27 -6.45 -1.54
N HIS A 295 -9.90 -7.47 -2.30
CA HIS A 295 -9.09 -8.59 -1.83
C HIS A 295 -7.63 -8.19 -1.62
N VAL A 296 -6.94 -8.94 -0.77
CA VAL A 296 -5.51 -8.81 -0.51
C VAL A 296 -4.75 -9.83 -1.34
N PHE A 297 -3.78 -9.36 -2.14
CA PHE A 297 -2.92 -10.14 -3.02
C PHE A 297 -1.47 -10.08 -2.53
N TRP A 298 -0.55 -10.64 -3.31
CA TRP A 298 0.90 -10.45 -3.14
C TRP A 298 1.34 -8.99 -3.31
N ASP A 299 0.49 -8.17 -3.90
CA ASP A 299 0.64 -6.73 -4.06
C ASP A 299 0.98 -6.04 -2.73
N GLN A 300 0.29 -6.45 -1.66
CA GLN A 300 0.59 -6.00 -0.32
C GLN A 300 2.02 -6.36 0.11
N ASP A 301 2.39 -7.63 -0.02
CA ASP A 301 3.62 -8.18 0.55
C ASP A 301 4.88 -7.81 -0.24
N THR A 302 4.78 -7.78 -1.58
CA THR A 302 5.91 -7.50 -2.46
C THR A 302 6.04 -6.03 -2.84
N TRP A 303 4.92 -5.35 -3.10
CA TRP A 303 4.92 -4.02 -3.71
C TRP A 303 4.73 -2.90 -2.70
N MET A 304 3.85 -3.05 -1.71
CA MET A 304 3.54 -2.02 -0.71
C MET A 304 4.40 -2.14 0.54
N PHE A 305 4.51 -3.34 1.08
CA PHE A 305 5.14 -3.64 2.37
C PHE A 305 6.57 -3.10 2.53
N PRO A 306 7.51 -3.24 1.58
CA PRO A 306 8.86 -2.74 1.75
C PRO A 306 8.93 -1.25 2.01
N ASN A 307 8.08 -0.46 1.36
CA ASN A 307 8.00 0.99 1.54
C ASN A 307 7.46 1.36 2.93
N ILE A 308 6.48 0.62 3.43
CA ILE A 308 5.90 0.81 4.76
C ILE A 308 6.92 0.44 5.84
N LEU A 309 7.57 -0.71 5.70
CA LEU A 309 8.58 -1.20 6.62
C LEU A 309 9.74 -0.22 6.81
N LEU A 310 10.16 0.42 5.73
CA LEU A 310 11.28 1.36 5.76
C LEU A 310 11.07 2.50 6.77
N PHE A 311 9.82 2.93 6.96
CA PHE A 311 9.46 4.07 7.82
C PHE A 311 8.69 3.67 9.08
N TYR A 312 7.79 2.68 8.97
CA TYR A 312 6.82 2.31 10.01
C TYR A 312 6.83 0.80 10.28
N PRO A 313 7.87 0.30 10.98
CA PRO A 313 7.93 -1.13 11.32
C PRO A 313 6.72 -1.64 12.09
N GLU A 314 6.08 -0.78 12.89
CA GLU A 314 4.89 -1.13 13.66
C GLU A 314 3.67 -1.38 12.74
N ALA A 315 3.52 -0.55 11.71
CA ALA A 315 2.48 -0.77 10.69
C ALA A 315 2.80 -2.00 9.83
N ALA A 316 4.06 -2.21 9.50
CA ALA A 316 4.51 -3.43 8.82
C ALA A 316 4.22 -4.68 9.65
N ARG A 317 4.48 -4.63 10.97
CA ARG A 317 4.13 -5.72 11.89
C ARG A 317 2.64 -6.06 11.86
N ALA A 318 1.80 -5.05 11.86
CA ALA A 318 0.35 -5.24 11.78
C ALA A 318 -0.08 -5.93 10.47
N ILE A 319 0.57 -5.63 9.35
CA ILE A 319 0.36 -6.32 8.06
C ILE A 319 0.77 -7.80 8.16
N LEU A 320 1.89 -8.11 8.82
CA LEU A 320 2.28 -9.51 9.06
C LEU A 320 1.29 -10.23 9.97
N GLU A 321 0.76 -9.57 10.99
CA GLU A 321 -0.29 -10.12 11.87
C GLU A 321 -1.58 -10.43 11.10
N TYR A 322 -1.91 -9.68 10.05
CA TYR A 322 -2.99 -10.01 9.14
C TYR A 322 -2.79 -11.41 8.55
N ARG A 323 -1.59 -11.73 8.07
CA ARG A 323 -1.25 -13.06 7.53
C ARG A 323 -1.25 -14.13 8.61
N ILE A 324 -0.71 -13.84 9.79
CA ILE A 324 -0.69 -14.79 10.94
C ILE A 324 -2.11 -15.20 11.34
N ARG A 325 -3.01 -14.25 11.44
CA ARG A 325 -4.42 -14.50 11.82
C ARG A 325 -5.19 -15.32 10.79
N ARG A 326 -4.67 -15.41 9.56
CA ARG A 326 -5.27 -16.16 8.46
C ARG A 326 -4.55 -17.47 8.15
N LEU A 327 -3.63 -17.85 9.02
CA LEU A 327 -2.87 -19.10 8.87
C LEU A 327 -3.78 -20.34 8.77
N GLU A 328 -4.86 -20.39 9.52
CA GLU A 328 -5.82 -21.51 9.48
C GLU A 328 -6.42 -21.67 8.07
N GLY A 329 -6.81 -20.58 7.43
CA GLY A 329 -7.27 -20.60 6.04
C GLY A 329 -6.21 -21.11 5.07
N ALA A 330 -4.97 -20.68 5.27
CA ALA A 330 -3.84 -21.12 4.43
C ALA A 330 -3.52 -22.62 4.62
N LEU A 331 -3.63 -23.15 5.84
CA LEU A 331 -3.48 -24.58 6.10
C LEU A 331 -4.57 -25.39 5.39
N ARG A 332 -5.81 -24.91 5.41
CA ARG A 332 -6.92 -25.54 4.69
C ARG A 332 -6.71 -25.53 3.17
N ASN A 333 -6.24 -24.42 2.62
CA ASN A 333 -5.95 -24.32 1.17
C ASN A 333 -4.94 -25.39 0.72
N ALA A 334 -3.88 -25.61 1.49
CA ALA A 334 -2.91 -26.65 1.21
C ALA A 334 -3.52 -28.05 1.30
N GLN A 335 -4.23 -28.33 2.39
CA GLN A 335 -4.85 -29.63 2.64
C GLN A 335 -5.83 -30.03 1.53
N GLU A 336 -6.69 -29.12 1.09
CA GLU A 336 -7.69 -29.37 0.04
C GLU A 336 -7.06 -29.69 -1.32
N GLN A 337 -5.83 -29.24 -1.56
CA GLN A 337 -5.07 -29.57 -2.75
C GLN A 337 -4.14 -30.78 -2.57
N GLY A 338 -4.16 -31.42 -1.41
CA GLY A 338 -3.35 -32.62 -1.13
C GLY A 338 -1.91 -32.33 -0.74
N TYR A 339 -1.63 -31.11 -0.26
CA TYR A 339 -0.30 -30.70 0.22
C TYR A 339 -0.29 -30.49 1.73
N GLU A 340 0.90 -30.48 2.31
CA GLU A 340 1.13 -30.19 3.72
C GLU A 340 1.44 -28.69 3.92
N GLY A 341 1.42 -28.25 5.18
CA GLY A 341 1.77 -26.90 5.56
C GLY A 341 0.72 -25.86 5.16
N ALA A 342 1.17 -24.65 4.88
CA ALA A 342 0.32 -23.51 4.57
C ALA A 342 0.54 -23.00 3.15
N LYS A 343 -0.57 -22.90 2.40
CA LYS A 343 -0.65 -22.24 1.09
C LYS A 343 -1.49 -20.99 1.24
N PHE A 344 -0.84 -19.83 1.25
CA PHE A 344 -1.57 -18.57 1.24
C PHE A 344 -2.37 -18.40 -0.06
N PRO A 345 -3.58 -17.81 0.02
CA PRO A 345 -4.42 -17.65 -1.16
C PRO A 345 -3.84 -16.60 -2.10
N TRP A 346 -4.12 -16.75 -3.39
CA TRP A 346 -3.85 -15.70 -4.36
C TRP A 346 -4.64 -14.44 -4.02
N GLU A 347 -5.95 -14.59 -3.79
CA GLU A 347 -6.84 -13.55 -3.28
C GLU A 347 -7.32 -13.89 -1.88
N SER A 348 -7.11 -12.98 -0.93
CA SER A 348 -7.45 -13.13 0.47
C SER A 348 -8.50 -12.09 0.91
N ALA A 349 -9.45 -12.51 1.71
CA ALA A 349 -10.42 -11.62 2.35
C ALA A 349 -10.43 -11.85 3.88
N ALA A 350 -11.55 -12.29 4.45
CA ALA A 350 -11.69 -12.38 5.90
C ALA A 350 -10.99 -13.61 6.53
N THR A 351 -11.01 -14.78 5.88
CA THR A 351 -10.64 -16.06 6.51
C THR A 351 -9.26 -16.59 6.13
N GLY A 352 -8.63 -16.06 5.07
CA GLY A 352 -7.40 -16.63 4.50
C GLY A 352 -7.64 -17.82 3.57
N ARG A 353 -8.91 -18.18 3.31
CA ARG A 353 -9.27 -19.13 2.26
C ARG A 353 -9.03 -18.48 0.90
N GLU A 354 -8.82 -19.33 -0.13
CA GLU A 354 -8.77 -18.84 -1.50
C GLU A 354 -10.14 -18.31 -1.91
N VAL A 355 -10.21 -17.00 -2.21
CA VAL A 355 -11.45 -16.33 -2.59
C VAL A 355 -11.46 -15.84 -4.03
N CYS A 356 -10.41 -16.16 -4.80
CA CYS A 356 -10.35 -15.82 -6.21
C CYS A 356 -11.53 -16.43 -6.97
N PRO A 357 -12.32 -15.63 -7.72
CA PRO A 357 -13.45 -16.16 -8.48
C PRO A 357 -13.00 -17.05 -9.65
N GLU A 358 -11.76 -16.89 -10.11
CA GLU A 358 -11.19 -17.67 -11.20
C GLU A 358 -10.22 -18.71 -10.65
N GLU A 359 -10.65 -19.99 -10.65
CA GLU A 359 -9.93 -21.11 -10.05
C GLU A 359 -8.47 -21.23 -10.50
N ILE A 360 -8.18 -20.91 -11.77
CA ILE A 360 -6.85 -21.09 -12.35
C ILE A 360 -5.77 -20.30 -11.59
N TYR A 361 -6.07 -19.06 -11.19
CA TYR A 361 -5.12 -18.22 -10.44
C TYR A 361 -4.89 -18.78 -9.04
N GLY A 362 -5.96 -19.03 -8.31
CA GLY A 362 -5.86 -19.60 -6.97
C GLY A 362 -5.15 -20.96 -6.91
N ALA A 363 -5.29 -21.77 -7.96
CA ALA A 363 -4.63 -23.06 -8.05
C ALA A 363 -3.13 -22.96 -8.41
N GLN A 364 -2.74 -22.02 -9.24
CA GLN A 364 -1.43 -22.03 -9.90
C GLN A 364 -0.48 -20.90 -9.50
N GLU A 365 -1.00 -19.73 -9.09
CA GLU A 365 -0.14 -18.62 -8.66
C GLU A 365 0.31 -18.79 -7.21
N ILE A 366 1.08 -19.82 -6.98
CA ILE A 366 1.50 -20.23 -5.64
C ILE A 366 2.68 -19.42 -5.10
N HIS A 367 3.32 -18.61 -5.93
CA HIS A 367 4.44 -17.78 -5.51
C HIS A 367 4.05 -16.80 -4.38
N VAL A 368 2.76 -16.43 -4.26
CA VAL A 368 2.27 -15.58 -3.16
C VAL A 368 2.66 -16.13 -1.78
N THR A 369 2.69 -17.43 -1.62
CA THR A 369 3.10 -18.08 -0.36
C THR A 369 4.56 -17.75 -0.01
N GLY A 370 5.44 -17.70 -1.00
CA GLY A 370 6.83 -17.25 -0.82
C GLY A 370 6.94 -15.74 -0.64
N ASP A 371 6.13 -14.95 -1.33
CA ASP A 371 6.10 -13.49 -1.22
C ASP A 371 5.72 -13.05 0.20
N VAL A 372 4.79 -13.74 0.83
CA VAL A 372 4.46 -13.55 2.24
C VAL A 372 5.70 -13.76 3.11
N LEU A 373 6.44 -14.83 2.89
CA LEU A 373 7.65 -15.12 3.67
C LEU A 373 8.77 -14.10 3.44
N MET A 374 8.86 -13.54 2.25
CA MET A 374 9.77 -12.44 1.93
C MET A 374 9.49 -11.22 2.81
N ALA A 375 8.21 -10.88 3.04
CA ALA A 375 7.83 -9.79 3.92
C ALA A 375 8.26 -10.08 5.38
N PHE A 376 8.06 -11.29 5.87
CA PHE A 376 8.54 -11.71 7.20
C PHE A 376 10.07 -11.62 7.31
N GLU A 377 10.81 -12.06 6.29
CA GLU A 377 12.26 -11.96 6.27
C GLU A 377 12.74 -10.51 6.32
N GLN A 378 12.19 -9.63 5.48
CA GLN A 378 12.54 -8.21 5.47
C GLN A 378 12.26 -7.55 6.82
N TYR A 379 11.11 -7.87 7.42
CA TYR A 379 10.77 -7.39 8.76
C TYR A 379 11.78 -7.87 9.82
N TYR A 380 12.11 -9.15 9.81
CA TYR A 380 13.10 -9.72 10.74
C TYR A 380 14.48 -9.07 10.57
N CYS A 381 14.94 -8.89 9.34
CA CYS A 381 16.20 -8.22 9.04
C CYS A 381 16.22 -6.76 9.50
N THR A 382 15.09 -6.06 9.43
CA THR A 382 14.98 -4.64 9.81
C THR A 382 14.88 -4.45 11.32
N THR A 383 14.17 -5.34 12.02
CA THR A 383 13.76 -5.10 13.42
C THR A 383 14.40 -6.05 14.42
N GLN A 384 14.69 -7.29 14.02
CA GLN A 384 15.04 -8.41 14.90
C GLN A 384 14.00 -8.66 16.01
N ASP A 385 12.74 -8.40 15.72
CA ASP A 385 11.61 -8.60 16.63
C ASP A 385 11.35 -10.11 16.87
N GLN A 386 12.05 -10.66 17.86
CA GLN A 386 11.87 -12.08 18.21
C GLN A 386 10.49 -12.37 18.79
N LYS A 387 9.79 -11.37 19.35
CA LYS A 387 8.48 -11.58 19.96
C LYS A 387 7.43 -11.98 18.92
N LEU A 388 7.40 -11.31 17.76
CA LEU A 388 6.49 -11.68 16.68
C LEU A 388 6.62 -13.17 16.32
N PHE A 389 7.86 -13.66 16.23
CA PHE A 389 8.12 -15.04 15.83
C PHE A 389 7.91 -16.05 16.94
N ARG A 390 8.41 -15.78 18.16
CA ARG A 390 8.36 -16.75 19.27
C ARG A 390 6.98 -16.83 19.95
N GLU A 391 6.32 -15.68 20.10
CA GLU A 391 5.13 -15.56 20.96
C GLU A 391 3.84 -15.29 20.15
N ASP A 392 3.92 -14.52 19.07
CA ASP A 392 2.76 -13.99 18.39
C ASP A 392 2.40 -14.76 17.08
N GLY A 393 2.97 -15.95 16.90
CA GLY A 393 2.58 -16.90 15.85
C GLY A 393 3.43 -16.87 14.58
N GLY A 394 4.42 -15.97 14.48
CA GLY A 394 5.25 -15.85 13.28
C GLY A 394 6.04 -17.11 12.94
N TRP A 395 6.64 -17.76 13.94
CA TRP A 395 7.35 -19.02 13.70
C TRP A 395 6.45 -20.13 13.19
N LYS A 396 5.22 -20.26 13.73
CA LYS A 396 4.25 -21.25 13.26
C LYS A 396 3.93 -21.05 11.79
N LEU A 397 3.76 -19.82 11.36
CA LEU A 397 3.54 -19.47 9.95
C LEU A 397 4.76 -19.81 9.09
N VAL A 398 5.96 -19.39 9.50
CA VAL A 398 7.20 -19.64 8.75
C VAL A 398 7.45 -21.13 8.56
N GLY A 399 7.29 -21.93 9.64
CA GLY A 399 7.45 -23.39 9.57
C GLY A 399 6.41 -24.06 8.67
N ALA A 400 5.15 -23.60 8.73
CA ALA A 400 4.08 -24.15 7.89
C ALA A 400 4.29 -23.83 6.40
N VAL A 401 4.82 -22.67 6.06
CA VAL A 401 5.17 -22.31 4.67
C VAL A 401 6.35 -23.16 4.17
N ALA A 402 7.39 -23.34 5.00
CA ALA A 402 8.51 -24.22 4.64
C ALA A 402 8.04 -25.65 4.37
N GLN A 403 7.15 -26.19 5.21
CA GLN A 403 6.57 -27.50 5.01
C GLN A 403 5.76 -27.59 3.70
N TYR A 404 4.99 -26.56 3.37
CA TYR A 404 4.27 -26.51 2.09
C TYR A 404 5.23 -26.60 0.90
N TRP A 405 6.29 -25.81 0.87
CA TRP A 405 7.24 -25.83 -0.22
C TRP A 405 7.88 -27.22 -0.42
N CYS A 406 8.30 -27.89 0.66
CA CYS A 406 8.83 -29.23 0.57
C CYS A 406 7.79 -30.21 0.03
N SER A 407 6.54 -30.16 0.50
CA SER A 407 5.46 -31.05 0.03
C SER A 407 5.08 -30.77 -1.43
N ARG A 408 5.34 -29.58 -1.93
CA ARG A 408 5.00 -29.15 -3.31
C ARG A 408 6.05 -29.59 -4.34
N MET A 409 7.27 -29.87 -3.89
CA MET A 409 8.39 -30.24 -4.74
C MET A 409 8.35 -31.71 -5.14
N VAL A 410 8.79 -31.99 -6.36
CA VAL A 410 8.92 -33.36 -6.91
C VAL A 410 10.36 -33.59 -7.26
N TRP A 411 10.94 -34.70 -6.77
CA TRP A 411 12.30 -35.11 -7.09
C TRP A 411 12.40 -35.62 -8.53
N SER A 412 13.41 -35.17 -9.26
CA SER A 412 13.78 -35.70 -10.58
C SER A 412 15.05 -36.55 -10.47
N GLU A 413 14.92 -37.87 -10.71
CA GLU A 413 16.08 -38.77 -10.77
C GLU A 413 17.00 -38.46 -11.94
N GLU A 414 16.47 -37.98 -13.04
CA GLU A 414 17.24 -37.63 -14.23
C GLU A 414 18.11 -36.39 -14.00
N GLU A 415 17.52 -35.32 -13.46
CA GLU A 415 18.24 -34.05 -13.25
C GLU A 415 18.87 -33.90 -11.86
N GLN A 416 18.61 -34.84 -10.95
CA GLN A 416 19.12 -34.86 -9.56
C GLN A 416 18.79 -33.53 -8.81
N CYS A 417 17.57 -33.04 -9.03
CA CYS A 417 17.09 -31.82 -8.40
C CYS A 417 15.57 -31.89 -8.15
N TYR A 418 15.06 -30.95 -7.34
CA TYR A 418 13.62 -30.79 -7.11
C TYR A 418 12.99 -29.86 -8.13
N HIS A 419 11.79 -30.20 -8.59
CA HIS A 419 10.97 -29.44 -9.51
C HIS A 419 9.70 -28.99 -8.82
N ILE A 420 9.18 -27.81 -9.18
CA ILE A 420 7.81 -27.38 -8.92
C ILE A 420 7.09 -27.32 -10.26
N LYS A 421 6.03 -28.13 -10.39
CA LYS A 421 5.32 -28.31 -11.66
C LYS A 421 3.93 -27.68 -11.67
N GLY A 422 3.46 -27.29 -12.86
CA GLY A 422 2.09 -26.86 -13.08
C GLY A 422 1.73 -25.56 -12.38
N VAL A 423 2.57 -24.54 -12.49
CA VAL A 423 2.35 -23.23 -11.87
C VAL A 423 2.06 -22.14 -12.89
N MET A 424 1.56 -21.02 -12.41
CA MET A 424 1.53 -19.76 -13.13
C MET A 424 2.55 -18.81 -12.49
N PRO A 425 3.54 -18.32 -13.26
CA PRO A 425 4.49 -17.35 -12.76
C PRO A 425 3.83 -15.98 -12.60
N PRO A 426 4.53 -14.93 -12.07
CA PRO A 426 4.03 -13.56 -12.09
C PRO A 426 3.57 -13.09 -13.48
N ASP A 427 4.20 -13.55 -14.54
CA ASP A 427 3.69 -13.42 -15.92
C ASP A 427 2.50 -14.36 -16.14
N GLU A 428 1.30 -13.83 -16.01
CA GLU A 428 0.05 -14.60 -16.16
C GLU A 428 -0.30 -14.95 -17.61
N TYR A 429 0.51 -14.56 -18.61
CA TYR A 429 0.35 -15.02 -20.00
C TYR A 429 0.69 -16.50 -20.16
N HIS A 430 1.46 -17.03 -19.22
CA HIS A 430 1.86 -18.43 -19.21
C HIS A 430 1.32 -19.13 -17.96
N HIS A 431 0.73 -20.30 -18.15
CA HIS A 431 0.15 -21.09 -17.07
C HIS A 431 0.46 -22.59 -17.29
N ARG A 432 0.32 -23.37 -16.22
CA ARG A 432 0.67 -24.80 -16.20
C ARG A 432 2.12 -25.07 -16.66
N VAL A 433 3.01 -24.15 -16.29
CA VAL A 433 4.43 -24.26 -16.60
C VAL A 433 5.18 -24.97 -15.47
N ASP A 434 6.31 -25.57 -15.80
CA ASP A 434 7.18 -26.23 -14.84
C ASP A 434 8.39 -25.34 -14.55
N ASN A 435 8.79 -25.30 -13.29
CA ASN A 435 9.98 -24.58 -12.84
C ASN A 435 9.98 -23.10 -13.23
N SER A 436 8.97 -22.36 -12.81
CA SER A 436 9.03 -20.89 -12.87
C SER A 436 10.26 -20.41 -12.10
N ALA A 437 11.10 -19.63 -12.74
CA ALA A 437 12.32 -19.10 -12.11
C ALA A 437 11.99 -18.31 -10.85
N TYR A 438 11.00 -17.42 -10.92
CA TYR A 438 10.55 -16.63 -9.77
C TYR A 438 9.97 -17.50 -8.65
N THR A 439 9.02 -18.38 -8.97
CA THR A 439 8.38 -19.27 -7.97
C THR A 439 9.43 -20.12 -7.26
N ASN A 440 10.34 -20.73 -8.00
CA ASN A 440 11.37 -21.60 -7.44
C ASN A 440 12.41 -20.82 -6.62
N ALA A 441 12.78 -19.62 -7.05
CA ALA A 441 13.70 -18.77 -6.31
C ALA A 441 13.08 -18.27 -4.98
N VAL A 442 11.81 -17.89 -4.98
CA VAL A 442 11.14 -17.46 -3.76
C VAL A 442 10.88 -18.62 -2.79
N ALA A 443 10.63 -19.83 -3.32
CA ALA A 443 10.54 -21.04 -2.52
C ALA A 443 11.89 -21.38 -1.86
N GLN A 444 12.99 -21.34 -2.61
CA GLN A 444 14.33 -21.51 -2.10
C GLN A 444 14.66 -20.54 -0.99
N ARG A 445 14.38 -19.26 -1.20
CA ARG A 445 14.61 -18.22 -0.20
C ARG A 445 13.76 -18.41 1.04
N SER A 446 12.50 -18.81 0.89
CA SER A 446 11.59 -19.14 2.00
C SER A 446 12.19 -20.23 2.90
N LEU A 447 12.69 -21.32 2.31
CA LEU A 447 13.30 -22.43 3.03
C LEU A 447 14.59 -22.02 3.75
N ASN A 448 15.44 -21.24 3.09
CA ASN A 448 16.66 -20.71 3.70
C ASN A 448 16.34 -19.78 4.88
N PHE A 449 15.37 -18.90 4.74
CA PHE A 449 14.93 -18.03 5.83
C PHE A 449 14.36 -18.81 7.01
N ALA A 450 13.50 -19.81 6.75
CA ALA A 450 12.96 -20.67 7.79
C ALA A 450 14.08 -21.40 8.56
N ALA A 451 15.09 -21.93 7.86
CA ALA A 451 16.25 -22.56 8.47
C ALA A 451 17.07 -21.60 9.31
N ASP A 452 17.28 -20.38 8.84
CA ASP A 452 18.03 -19.35 9.55
C ASP A 452 17.32 -18.90 10.84
N VAL A 453 16.01 -18.70 10.79
CA VAL A 453 15.20 -18.38 11.99
C VAL A 453 15.25 -19.53 12.99
N ALA A 454 15.14 -20.78 12.54
CA ALA A 454 15.26 -21.96 13.41
C ALA A 454 16.61 -21.99 14.13
N ARG A 455 17.72 -21.73 13.40
CA ARG A 455 19.06 -21.66 14.02
C ARG A 455 19.17 -20.55 15.06
N ASP A 456 18.67 -19.35 14.72
CA ASP A 456 18.67 -18.21 15.64
C ASP A 456 17.89 -18.49 16.94
N PHE A 457 16.83 -19.29 16.82
CA PHE A 457 15.97 -19.65 17.95
C PHE A 457 16.38 -20.95 18.63
N LEU A 458 17.47 -21.56 18.18
CA LEU A 458 17.97 -22.86 18.68
C LEU A 458 16.91 -23.98 18.54
N ILE A 459 16.13 -23.93 17.47
CA ILE A 459 15.18 -24.95 17.09
C ILE A 459 15.87 -25.89 16.07
N PRO A 460 15.72 -27.21 16.20
CA PRO A 460 16.26 -28.13 15.19
C PRO A 460 15.74 -27.82 13.80
N VAL A 461 16.63 -27.66 12.82
CA VAL A 461 16.27 -27.44 11.43
C VAL A 461 15.93 -28.79 10.78
N PRO A 462 14.76 -28.99 10.19
CA PRO A 462 14.47 -30.19 9.41
C PRO A 462 15.45 -30.34 8.23
N GLU A 463 16.05 -31.51 8.09
CA GLU A 463 17.03 -31.77 7.01
C GLU A 463 16.42 -31.57 5.63
N GLU A 464 15.15 -31.89 5.47
CA GLU A 464 14.38 -31.72 4.24
C GLU A 464 14.37 -30.25 3.77
N TRP A 465 14.23 -29.27 4.68
CA TRP A 465 14.27 -27.86 4.30
C TRP A 465 15.59 -27.46 3.66
N VAL A 466 16.68 -27.95 4.22
CA VAL A 466 18.04 -27.68 3.71
C VAL A 466 18.28 -28.37 2.39
N ASP A 467 17.85 -29.63 2.27
CA ASP A 467 18.01 -30.41 1.05
C ASP A 467 17.20 -29.83 -0.11
N CYS A 468 15.92 -29.52 0.13
CA CYS A 468 15.05 -28.88 -0.85
C CYS A 468 15.61 -27.51 -1.30
N ALA A 469 16.01 -26.65 -0.37
CA ALA A 469 16.59 -25.34 -0.70
C ALA A 469 17.87 -25.46 -1.55
N LYS A 470 18.70 -26.45 -1.26
CA LYS A 470 19.97 -26.67 -1.97
C LYS A 470 19.76 -27.22 -3.37
N LYS A 471 18.76 -28.07 -3.55
CA LYS A 471 18.57 -28.86 -4.77
C LYS A 471 17.40 -28.44 -5.64
N ILE A 472 16.64 -27.41 -5.28
CA ILE A 472 15.58 -26.88 -6.15
C ILE A 472 16.17 -26.31 -7.43
N LYS A 473 15.53 -26.63 -8.56
CA LYS A 473 15.93 -26.11 -9.85
C LYS A 473 15.46 -24.66 -10.03
N VAL A 474 16.39 -23.74 -10.25
CA VAL A 474 16.10 -22.42 -10.81
C VAL A 474 16.60 -22.44 -12.25
N PRO A 475 15.72 -22.32 -13.26
CA PRO A 475 16.11 -22.38 -14.66
C PRO A 475 17.24 -21.41 -14.99
N PHE A 476 18.28 -21.89 -15.67
CA PHE A 476 19.40 -21.07 -16.10
C PHE A 476 19.99 -21.60 -17.42
N ASP A 477 20.11 -20.71 -18.40
CA ASP A 477 20.77 -20.97 -19.67
C ASP A 477 22.27 -20.62 -19.56
N VAL A 478 23.11 -21.61 -19.52
CA VAL A 478 24.57 -21.45 -19.32
C VAL A 478 25.24 -20.79 -20.53
N GLU A 479 24.73 -21.02 -21.76
CA GLU A 479 25.30 -20.45 -22.98
C GLU A 479 24.96 -18.98 -23.14
N LYS A 480 23.68 -18.64 -22.95
CA LYS A 480 23.18 -17.27 -23.04
C LYS A 480 23.31 -16.47 -21.74
N LYS A 481 23.62 -17.12 -20.63
CA LYS A 481 23.85 -16.56 -19.31
C LYS A 481 22.67 -15.69 -18.85
N TYR A 482 21.45 -16.25 -18.89
CA TYR A 482 20.23 -15.61 -18.40
C TYR A 482 19.32 -16.66 -17.74
N HIS A 483 18.29 -16.21 -17.03
CA HIS A 483 17.28 -17.08 -16.46
C HIS A 483 16.07 -17.17 -17.40
N PRO A 484 15.82 -18.34 -18.05
CA PRO A 484 14.53 -18.59 -18.67
C PRO A 484 13.41 -18.47 -17.63
N GLU A 485 12.29 -17.91 -18.01
CA GLU A 485 11.17 -17.69 -17.09
C GLU A 485 10.63 -19.01 -16.50
N TYR A 486 10.63 -20.06 -17.31
CA TYR A 486 10.22 -21.42 -16.93
C TYR A 486 10.92 -22.44 -17.87
N ASP A 487 10.79 -23.73 -17.55
CA ASP A 487 11.30 -24.78 -18.42
C ASP A 487 10.60 -24.74 -19.79
N GLY A 488 11.38 -24.52 -20.85
CA GLY A 488 10.88 -24.43 -22.21
C GLY A 488 10.52 -23.02 -22.68
N TYR A 489 10.75 -21.99 -21.88
CA TYR A 489 10.62 -20.60 -22.34
C TYR A 489 11.52 -20.34 -23.54
N SER A 490 10.95 -19.80 -24.61
CA SER A 490 11.69 -19.40 -25.80
C SER A 490 11.94 -17.89 -25.81
N PRO A 491 13.18 -17.42 -26.00
CA PRO A 491 13.46 -16.00 -26.12
C PRO A 491 12.54 -15.31 -27.16
N GLY A 492 11.94 -14.19 -26.78
CA GLY A 492 10.99 -13.45 -27.62
C GLY A 492 9.52 -13.71 -27.29
N GLU A 493 9.19 -14.68 -26.45
CA GLU A 493 7.82 -14.88 -25.98
C GLU A 493 7.36 -13.65 -25.14
N PRO A 494 6.16 -13.12 -25.41
CA PRO A 494 5.62 -11.96 -24.67
C PRO A 494 5.41 -12.25 -23.18
N VAL A 495 5.66 -11.26 -22.35
CA VAL A 495 5.53 -11.30 -20.89
C VAL A 495 4.59 -10.18 -20.45
N LYS A 496 3.62 -10.49 -19.58
CA LYS A 496 2.62 -9.52 -19.12
C LYS A 496 3.21 -8.42 -18.23
N GLN A 497 4.12 -8.79 -17.34
CA GLN A 497 4.63 -7.92 -16.26
C GLN A 497 5.99 -8.39 -15.76
N ALA A 498 6.59 -7.65 -14.81
CA ALA A 498 7.83 -8.04 -14.16
C ALA A 498 7.75 -9.44 -13.58
N ASP A 499 8.72 -10.28 -13.92
CA ASP A 499 8.82 -11.69 -13.53
C ASP A 499 10.29 -12.03 -13.21
N VAL A 500 11.07 -12.53 -14.17
CA VAL A 500 12.49 -12.87 -13.98
C VAL A 500 13.32 -11.70 -13.45
N VAL A 501 13.00 -10.48 -13.83
CA VAL A 501 13.74 -9.28 -13.35
C VAL A 501 13.62 -9.09 -11.84
N LEU A 502 12.61 -9.69 -11.20
CA LEU A 502 12.43 -9.69 -9.75
C LEU A 502 13.44 -10.60 -9.02
N LEU A 503 14.14 -11.51 -9.72
CA LEU A 503 15.20 -12.31 -9.13
C LEU A 503 16.34 -11.44 -8.58
N GLY A 504 16.73 -10.38 -9.30
CA GLY A 504 17.77 -9.46 -8.86
C GLY A 504 17.28 -8.53 -7.74
N PHE A 505 16.09 -8.00 -7.88
CA PHE A 505 15.41 -7.19 -6.87
C PHE A 505 13.90 -7.41 -6.98
N PRO A 506 13.17 -7.72 -5.90
CA PRO A 506 13.60 -7.69 -4.49
C PRO A 506 14.25 -8.97 -3.98
N LEU A 507 14.31 -10.08 -4.75
CA LEU A 507 14.76 -11.37 -4.22
C LEU A 507 16.26 -11.41 -3.90
N MET A 508 17.08 -10.55 -4.49
CA MET A 508 18.55 -10.57 -4.34
C MET A 508 19.13 -11.96 -4.57
N HIS A 509 18.57 -12.69 -5.57
CA HIS A 509 19.07 -14.00 -5.96
C HIS A 509 20.52 -13.87 -6.45
N PRO A 510 21.45 -14.72 -5.99
CA PRO A 510 22.86 -14.60 -6.37
C PRO A 510 23.06 -14.71 -7.87
N MET A 511 23.60 -13.66 -8.48
CA MET A 511 23.95 -13.63 -9.90
C MET A 511 25.06 -12.62 -10.17
N SER A 512 25.78 -12.81 -11.27
CA SER A 512 26.77 -11.84 -11.73
C SER A 512 26.11 -10.59 -12.34
N PRO A 513 26.81 -9.44 -12.40
CA PRO A 513 26.31 -8.29 -13.15
C PRO A 513 26.01 -8.58 -14.62
N GLU A 514 26.76 -9.49 -15.25
CA GLU A 514 26.52 -9.93 -16.63
C GLU A 514 25.16 -10.64 -16.76
N VAL A 515 24.85 -11.57 -15.85
CA VAL A 515 23.56 -12.28 -15.83
C VAL A 515 22.43 -11.29 -15.54
N ARG A 516 22.60 -10.38 -14.58
CA ARG A 516 21.63 -9.34 -14.29
C ARG A 516 21.29 -8.49 -15.52
N ARG A 517 22.31 -8.07 -16.26
CA ARG A 517 22.16 -7.36 -17.53
C ARG A 517 21.40 -8.17 -18.56
N ASN A 518 21.79 -9.43 -18.74
CA ASN A 518 21.16 -10.30 -19.71
C ASN A 518 19.69 -10.56 -19.40
N ASP A 519 19.32 -10.74 -18.13
CA ASP A 519 17.92 -10.86 -17.71
C ASP A 519 17.11 -9.59 -18.06
N LEU A 520 17.65 -8.42 -17.77
CA LEU A 520 17.00 -7.15 -18.10
C LEU A 520 16.84 -6.97 -19.62
N GLU A 521 17.89 -7.25 -20.40
CA GLU A 521 17.88 -7.11 -21.86
C GLU A 521 16.99 -8.14 -22.54
N MET A 522 16.86 -9.34 -21.98
CA MET A 522 16.01 -10.39 -22.51
C MET A 522 14.53 -10.05 -22.36
N TYR A 523 14.11 -9.54 -21.19
CA TYR A 523 12.70 -9.38 -20.86
C TYR A 523 12.14 -7.98 -21.11
N GLU A 524 12.97 -6.93 -21.12
CA GLU A 524 12.51 -5.56 -21.38
C GLU A 524 11.75 -5.40 -22.71
N PRO A 525 12.28 -5.90 -23.86
CA PRO A 525 11.63 -5.70 -25.14
C PRO A 525 10.37 -6.55 -25.36
N VAL A 526 10.17 -7.60 -24.57
CA VAL A 526 9.03 -8.53 -24.70
C VAL A 526 7.95 -8.32 -23.64
N THR A 527 8.19 -7.40 -22.69
CA THR A 527 7.20 -7.07 -21.64
C THR A 527 6.14 -6.14 -22.21
N GLU A 528 4.86 -6.44 -21.93
CA GLU A 528 3.70 -5.70 -22.41
C GLU A 528 3.78 -4.22 -22.01
N LEU A 529 3.68 -3.32 -23.01
CA LEU A 529 3.83 -1.88 -22.78
C LEU A 529 2.68 -1.29 -21.95
N ASP A 530 1.47 -1.79 -22.16
CA ASP A 530 0.26 -1.38 -21.45
C ASP A 530 -0.03 -2.28 -20.24
N GLY A 531 0.94 -3.07 -19.81
CA GLY A 531 0.82 -3.95 -18.66
C GLY A 531 0.82 -3.22 -17.32
N PRO A 532 0.71 -3.97 -16.20
CA PRO A 532 0.58 -3.41 -14.87
C PRO A 532 1.69 -2.43 -14.47
N ALA A 533 1.28 -1.31 -13.88
CA ALA A 533 2.11 -0.12 -13.63
C ALA A 533 3.40 -0.35 -12.83
N MET A 534 3.44 -1.35 -11.93
CA MET A 534 4.61 -1.63 -11.08
C MET A 534 5.82 -2.19 -11.83
N THR A 535 5.63 -2.68 -13.05
CA THR A 535 6.65 -3.40 -13.83
C THR A 535 7.88 -2.56 -14.13
N TRP A 536 7.68 -1.35 -14.66
CA TRP A 536 8.77 -0.53 -15.17
C TRP A 536 9.71 -0.02 -14.10
N SER A 537 9.21 0.15 -12.88
CA SER A 537 10.02 0.51 -11.72
C SER A 537 11.06 -0.56 -11.39
N MET A 538 10.75 -1.84 -11.60
CA MET A 538 11.69 -2.93 -11.34
C MET A 538 12.78 -3.02 -12.39
N PHE A 539 12.48 -2.73 -13.64
CA PHE A 539 13.51 -2.55 -14.67
C PHE A 539 14.42 -1.36 -14.33
N ALA A 540 13.83 -0.25 -13.88
CA ALA A 540 14.59 0.92 -13.45
C ALA A 540 15.57 0.58 -12.31
N VAL A 541 15.13 -0.14 -11.29
CA VAL A 541 16.00 -0.61 -10.19
C VAL A 541 17.17 -1.44 -10.73
N GLY A 542 16.90 -2.39 -11.63
CA GLY A 542 17.93 -3.23 -12.22
C GLY A 542 18.97 -2.42 -13.01
N TRP A 543 18.54 -1.46 -13.81
CA TRP A 543 19.47 -0.60 -14.55
C TRP A 543 20.27 0.34 -13.64
N LEU A 544 19.68 0.82 -12.53
CA LEU A 544 20.42 1.61 -11.52
C LEU A 544 21.50 0.78 -10.84
N GLU A 545 21.23 -0.49 -10.51
CA GLU A 545 22.24 -1.42 -9.99
C GLU A 545 23.47 -1.53 -10.92
N LEU A 546 23.23 -1.50 -12.21
CA LEU A 546 24.25 -1.59 -13.24
C LEU A 546 24.81 -0.21 -13.65
N LYS A 547 24.41 0.86 -12.99
CA LYS A 547 24.79 2.25 -13.28
C LYS A 547 24.39 2.74 -14.68
N GLU A 548 23.40 2.11 -15.29
CA GLU A 548 22.84 2.46 -16.60
C GLU A 548 21.72 3.50 -16.44
N VAL A 549 22.10 4.69 -15.98
CA VAL A 549 21.20 5.78 -15.56
C VAL A 549 20.18 6.16 -16.63
N GLN A 550 20.61 6.24 -17.91
CA GLN A 550 19.72 6.64 -19.01
C GLN A 550 18.64 5.56 -19.28
N ARG A 551 19.03 4.28 -19.21
CA ARG A 551 18.10 3.18 -19.38
C ARG A 551 17.10 3.12 -18.21
N ALA A 552 17.58 3.33 -16.99
CA ALA A 552 16.74 3.42 -15.80
C ALA A 552 15.70 4.54 -15.92
N GLN A 553 16.13 5.72 -16.35
CA GLN A 553 15.22 6.86 -16.52
C GLN A 553 14.14 6.59 -17.58
N THR A 554 14.53 5.94 -18.69
CA THR A 554 13.58 5.55 -19.74
C THR A 554 12.50 4.62 -19.20
N GLN A 555 12.88 3.63 -18.38
CA GLN A 555 11.92 2.71 -17.80
C GLN A 555 11.02 3.39 -16.76
N LEU A 556 11.60 4.22 -15.89
CA LEU A 556 10.82 4.94 -14.88
C LEU A 556 9.80 5.89 -15.51
N ASN A 557 10.16 6.55 -16.62
CA ASN A 557 9.25 7.45 -17.34
C ASN A 557 8.00 6.72 -17.87
N LYS A 558 8.06 5.42 -18.16
CA LYS A 558 6.90 4.65 -18.57
C LYS A 558 5.84 4.57 -17.47
N CYS A 559 6.23 4.61 -16.19
CA CYS A 559 5.29 4.61 -15.07
C CYS A 559 4.37 5.83 -15.09
N PHE A 560 4.84 6.97 -15.60
CA PHE A 560 4.03 8.21 -15.60
C PHE A 560 2.81 8.15 -16.52
N SER A 561 2.78 7.23 -17.49
CA SER A 561 1.58 7.00 -18.33
C SER A 561 0.39 6.42 -17.55
N ASN A 562 0.63 5.86 -16.37
CA ASN A 562 -0.39 5.30 -15.49
C ASN A 562 -0.93 6.32 -14.47
N ILE A 563 -0.40 7.56 -14.46
CA ILE A 563 -0.85 8.62 -13.56
C ILE A 563 -1.92 9.45 -14.24
N THR A 564 -3.07 9.60 -13.58
CA THR A 564 -4.18 10.41 -14.08
C THR A 564 -4.24 11.77 -13.39
N GLU A 565 -4.74 12.77 -14.11
CA GLU A 565 -4.98 14.11 -13.58
C GLU A 565 -6.42 14.25 -13.08
N PRO A 566 -6.73 15.19 -12.16
CA PRO A 566 -5.77 16.09 -11.50
C PRO A 566 -5.18 15.52 -10.20
N PHE A 567 -5.78 14.46 -9.63
CA PHE A 567 -5.47 14.01 -8.27
C PHE A 567 -4.35 12.96 -8.20
N LYS A 568 -3.63 12.75 -9.32
CA LYS A 568 -2.52 11.79 -9.41
C LYS A 568 -2.92 10.38 -9.02
N ILE A 569 -4.13 9.97 -9.37
CA ILE A 569 -4.62 8.60 -9.20
C ILE A 569 -3.91 7.69 -10.20
N TRP A 570 -3.33 6.60 -9.71
CA TRP A 570 -2.73 5.58 -10.57
C TRP A 570 -3.78 4.61 -11.07
N VAL A 571 -3.64 4.22 -12.33
CA VAL A 571 -4.40 3.14 -12.96
C VAL A 571 -3.47 1.96 -13.21
N GLU A 572 -4.01 0.75 -13.19
CA GLU A 572 -3.23 -0.47 -13.37
C GLU A 572 -2.61 -0.54 -14.76
N ASN A 573 -3.41 -0.36 -15.78
CA ASN A 573 -2.97 -0.36 -17.16
C ASN A 573 -3.04 1.06 -17.75
N SER A 574 -2.10 1.40 -18.62
CA SER A 574 -1.99 2.77 -19.17
C SER A 574 -3.16 3.18 -20.06
N ASP A 575 -3.96 2.23 -20.53
CA ASP A 575 -5.22 2.47 -21.27
C ASP A 575 -6.42 2.83 -20.34
N GLY A 576 -6.21 2.84 -19.03
CA GLY A 576 -7.22 3.14 -18.01
C GLY A 576 -8.03 1.92 -17.54
N SER A 577 -7.76 0.73 -18.04
CA SER A 577 -8.37 -0.51 -17.58
C SER A 577 -7.71 -1.04 -16.32
N GLY A 578 -8.33 -2.02 -15.66
CA GLY A 578 -7.86 -2.60 -14.41
C GLY A 578 -8.17 -1.74 -13.20
N ALA A 579 -7.51 -2.03 -12.09
CA ALA A 579 -7.74 -1.36 -10.82
C ALA A 579 -7.35 0.13 -10.87
N VAL A 580 -8.16 0.96 -10.23
CA VAL A 580 -7.90 2.39 -10.02
C VAL A 580 -7.42 2.64 -8.59
N ASN A 581 -6.81 3.78 -8.33
CA ASN A 581 -6.06 4.04 -7.10
C ASN A 581 -5.06 2.92 -6.83
N PHE A 582 -4.35 2.51 -7.88
CA PHE A 582 -3.54 1.29 -7.91
C PHE A 582 -2.29 1.42 -7.04
N LEU A 583 -2.45 1.09 -5.76
CA LEU A 583 -1.39 1.17 -4.75
C LEU A 583 -0.19 0.29 -5.08
N THR A 584 -0.39 -0.80 -5.80
CA THR A 584 0.67 -1.70 -6.27
C THR A 584 1.63 -0.98 -7.20
N GLY A 585 1.12 -0.25 -8.19
CA GLY A 585 1.92 0.57 -9.09
C GLY A 585 2.65 1.68 -8.36
N MET A 586 1.97 2.36 -7.43
CA MET A 586 2.57 3.37 -6.55
C MET A 586 3.69 2.77 -5.71
N GLY A 587 3.49 1.57 -5.15
CA GLY A 587 4.49 0.85 -4.37
C GLY A 587 5.73 0.50 -5.18
N GLY A 588 5.57 0.04 -6.41
CA GLY A 588 6.67 -0.20 -7.34
C GLY A 588 7.48 1.06 -7.64
N PHE A 589 6.79 2.16 -7.95
CA PHE A 589 7.43 3.46 -8.17
C PHE A 589 8.21 3.95 -6.93
N LEU A 590 7.60 3.84 -5.74
CA LEU A 590 8.28 4.19 -4.49
C LEU A 590 9.53 3.34 -4.26
N GLN A 591 9.51 2.05 -4.61
CA GLN A 591 10.69 1.19 -4.52
C GLN A 591 11.81 1.64 -5.47
N ALA A 592 11.50 2.14 -6.67
CA ALA A 592 12.50 2.70 -7.55
C ALA A 592 13.20 3.93 -6.94
N VAL A 593 12.48 4.78 -6.23
CA VAL A 593 13.05 5.93 -5.52
C VAL A 593 13.78 5.50 -4.25
N LEU A 594 13.10 4.72 -3.38
CA LEU A 594 13.59 4.40 -2.04
C LEU A 594 14.68 3.31 -2.02
N PHE A 595 14.67 2.40 -2.99
CA PHE A 595 15.63 1.29 -3.08
C PHE A 595 16.50 1.34 -4.36
N GLY A 596 15.99 1.98 -5.40
CA GLY A 596 16.73 2.20 -6.65
C GLY A 596 17.72 3.34 -6.53
N TYR A 597 17.26 4.57 -6.29
CA TYR A 597 18.14 5.74 -6.19
C TYR A 597 19.10 5.71 -5.01
N THR A 598 18.68 5.16 -3.88
CA THR A 598 19.52 5.00 -2.69
C THR A 598 20.44 3.79 -2.75
N GLY A 599 20.04 2.77 -3.51
CA GLY A 599 20.67 1.45 -3.50
C GLY A 599 20.46 0.69 -2.18
N PHE A 600 19.48 1.04 -1.37
CA PHE A 600 19.23 0.36 -0.10
C PHE A 600 18.98 -1.14 -0.29
N ARG A 601 19.72 -1.96 0.47
CA ARG A 601 19.52 -3.40 0.59
C ARG A 601 19.62 -3.78 2.06
N ILE A 602 18.53 -4.30 2.60
CA ILE A 602 18.42 -4.65 4.02
C ILE A 602 18.71 -6.13 4.16
N THR A 603 19.71 -6.45 4.98
CA THR A 603 20.06 -7.82 5.33
C THR A 603 20.04 -7.98 6.85
N LYS A 604 20.14 -9.21 7.33
CA LYS A 604 20.19 -9.53 8.76
C LYS A 604 21.31 -8.79 9.52
N THR A 605 22.39 -8.44 8.83
CA THR A 605 23.61 -7.89 9.45
C THR A 605 23.90 -6.45 9.06
N SER A 606 23.25 -5.92 8.02
CA SER A 606 23.56 -4.60 7.49
C SER A 606 22.43 -3.99 6.68
N LEU A 607 22.32 -2.68 6.74
CA LEU A 607 21.66 -1.84 5.76
C LEU A 607 22.75 -1.34 4.80
N ARG A 608 22.76 -1.89 3.58
CA ARG A 608 23.69 -1.48 2.53
C ARG A 608 23.04 -0.38 1.70
N PHE A 609 23.85 0.51 1.13
CA PHE A 609 23.40 1.55 0.21
C PHE A 609 24.47 1.86 -0.84
N HIS A 610 24.02 2.12 -2.05
CA HIS A 610 24.87 2.48 -3.17
C HIS A 610 24.10 3.43 -4.08
N PRO A 611 24.10 4.75 -3.75
CA PRO A 611 23.29 5.72 -4.48
C PRO A 611 23.70 5.87 -5.94
N VAL A 612 22.69 5.89 -6.82
CA VAL A 612 22.85 6.20 -8.25
C VAL A 612 21.69 7.09 -8.68
N PHE A 613 21.99 8.31 -9.12
CA PHE A 613 20.98 9.30 -9.47
C PHE A 613 20.82 9.48 -10.97
N PRO A 614 19.59 9.69 -11.46
CA PRO A 614 19.34 10.28 -12.77
C PRO A 614 20.02 11.65 -12.93
N HIS A 615 20.21 12.08 -14.19
CA HIS A 615 20.93 13.32 -14.46
C HIS A 615 20.26 14.60 -13.96
N ASP A 616 18.94 14.57 -13.80
CA ASP A 616 18.09 15.68 -13.35
C ASP A 616 17.91 15.75 -11.83
N ILE A 617 18.54 14.85 -11.08
CA ILE A 617 18.50 14.81 -9.61
C ILE A 617 19.92 15.01 -9.07
N ASN A 618 20.10 15.96 -8.14
CA ASN A 618 21.38 16.20 -7.47
C ASN A 618 21.33 15.92 -5.99
N LYS A 619 20.11 15.84 -5.42
CA LYS A 619 19.91 15.67 -3.98
C LYS A 619 18.67 14.86 -3.67
N LEU A 620 18.84 13.93 -2.74
CA LEU A 620 17.75 13.15 -2.15
C LEU A 620 17.92 13.17 -0.63
N LYS A 621 16.84 13.50 0.07
CA LYS A 621 16.74 13.36 1.53
C LYS A 621 15.71 12.31 1.84
N VAL A 622 16.06 11.35 2.71
CA VAL A 622 15.15 10.35 3.22
C VAL A 622 15.22 10.40 4.75
N THR A 623 14.12 10.80 5.38
CA THR A 623 14.02 10.95 6.84
C THR A 623 13.08 9.88 7.40
N GLY A 624 13.47 9.30 8.51
CA GLY A 624 12.67 8.29 9.23
C GLY A 624 12.98 6.85 8.87
N VAL A 625 14.08 6.60 8.14
CA VAL A 625 14.51 5.23 7.82
C VAL A 625 14.73 4.44 9.10
N SER A 626 14.01 3.32 9.22
CA SER A 626 14.05 2.47 10.42
C SER A 626 15.02 1.32 10.22
N TYR A 627 15.93 1.15 11.15
CA TYR A 627 16.83 0.00 11.19
C TYR A 627 17.27 -0.30 12.61
N PHE A 628 17.06 -1.51 13.09
CA PHE A 628 17.36 -1.98 14.45
C PHE A 628 16.86 -1.02 15.55
N GLY A 629 15.61 -0.56 15.41
CA GLY A 629 14.98 0.36 16.35
C GLY A 629 15.47 1.80 16.28
N ASN A 630 16.46 2.11 15.44
CA ASN A 630 16.92 3.47 15.21
C ASN A 630 16.07 4.15 14.11
N LYS A 631 15.99 5.48 14.17
CA LYS A 631 15.52 6.31 13.06
C LYS A 631 16.70 7.06 12.46
N LEU A 632 16.82 6.95 11.13
CA LEU A 632 17.95 7.51 10.39
C LEU A 632 17.44 8.57 9.41
N LYS A 633 18.27 9.58 9.19
CA LYS A 633 18.11 10.56 8.13
C LYS A 633 19.30 10.48 7.19
N PHE A 634 19.02 10.19 5.92
CA PHE A 634 20.00 10.26 4.85
C PHE A 634 19.87 11.59 4.10
N THR A 635 20.99 12.22 3.84
CA THR A 635 21.09 13.33 2.87
C THR A 635 22.14 12.92 1.87
N ILE A 636 21.72 12.66 0.65
CA ILE A 636 22.55 12.13 -0.42
C ILE A 636 22.63 13.19 -1.51
N THR A 637 23.85 13.55 -1.90
CA THR A 637 24.16 14.37 -3.06
C THR A 637 25.10 13.60 -3.98
N ARG A 638 25.45 14.16 -5.13
CA ARG A 638 26.42 13.51 -6.02
C ARG A 638 27.82 13.38 -5.41
N ASP A 639 28.16 14.27 -4.47
CA ASP A 639 29.49 14.35 -3.90
C ASP A 639 29.58 13.87 -2.44
N GLU A 640 28.43 13.72 -1.80
CA GLU A 640 28.41 13.49 -0.34
C GLU A 640 27.20 12.69 0.13
N ILE A 641 27.44 11.77 1.07
CA ILE A 641 26.39 11.07 1.81
C ILE A 641 26.55 11.42 3.29
N ARG A 642 25.48 11.97 3.89
CA ARG A 642 25.40 12.23 5.33
C ARG A 642 24.31 11.36 5.94
N ILE A 643 24.67 10.63 7.00
CA ILE A 643 23.75 9.82 7.77
C ILE A 643 23.67 10.41 9.17
N LYS A 644 22.47 10.72 9.62
CA LYS A 644 22.19 11.20 10.98
C LYS A 644 21.26 10.22 11.68
N VAL A 645 21.64 9.77 12.87
CA VAL A 645 20.73 9.05 13.78
C VAL A 645 19.88 10.10 14.50
N THR A 646 18.58 10.06 14.27
CA THR A 646 17.63 11.02 14.84
C THR A 646 16.97 10.50 16.12
N GLU A 647 16.84 9.18 16.22
CA GLU A 647 16.30 8.49 17.39
C GLU A 647 17.03 7.15 17.57
N SER A 648 17.23 6.74 18.80
CA SER A 648 17.80 5.43 19.14
C SER A 648 16.88 4.68 20.12
N PRO A 649 16.87 3.33 20.08
CA PRO A 649 16.08 2.56 21.03
C PRO A 649 16.60 2.74 22.46
N ARG A 650 15.69 2.65 23.44
CA ARG A 650 16.08 2.72 24.88
C ARG A 650 17.02 1.60 25.28
N ASP A 651 16.80 0.41 24.73
CA ASP A 651 17.68 -0.75 24.89
C ASP A 651 18.44 -0.94 23.57
N PRO A 652 19.72 -0.55 23.53
CA PRO A 652 20.49 -0.66 22.29
C PRO A 652 20.61 -2.13 21.85
N PRO A 653 20.53 -2.41 20.55
CA PRO A 653 20.74 -3.76 20.04
C PRO A 653 22.16 -4.26 20.38
N ALA A 654 22.32 -5.59 20.43
CA ALA A 654 23.60 -6.23 20.72
C ALA A 654 24.71 -5.87 19.71
N CYS A 655 24.35 -5.45 18.50
CA CYS A 655 25.29 -4.96 17.50
C CYS A 655 25.25 -3.43 17.41
N PRO A 656 26.39 -2.74 17.50
CA PRO A 656 26.45 -1.30 17.30
C PRO A 656 26.08 -0.95 15.86
N LEU A 657 25.34 0.14 15.69
CA LEU A 657 25.04 0.70 14.38
C LEU A 657 26.31 1.36 13.81
N GLU A 658 26.76 0.90 12.65
CA GLU A 658 27.96 1.40 12.01
C GLU A 658 27.69 1.74 10.54
N ALA A 659 28.32 2.82 10.05
CA ALA A 659 28.48 3.07 8.63
C ALA A 659 29.84 2.53 8.16
N VAL A 660 29.86 1.89 7.00
CA VAL A 660 31.09 1.34 6.41
C VAL A 660 31.34 2.03 5.07
N LEU A 661 32.50 2.64 4.90
CA LEU A 661 32.96 3.12 3.61
C LEU A 661 33.51 1.95 2.79
N GLU A 662 32.84 1.59 1.68
CA GLU A 662 33.19 0.42 0.87
C GLU A 662 34.64 0.46 0.34
N GLU A 663 35.10 1.64 -0.12
CA GLU A 663 36.43 1.78 -0.72
C GLU A 663 37.57 1.53 0.27
N SER A 664 37.41 1.94 1.51
CA SER A 664 38.49 1.85 2.53
C SER A 664 38.25 0.78 3.58
N GLY A 665 37.04 0.22 3.65
CA GLY A 665 36.61 -0.66 4.74
C GLY A 665 36.55 0.04 6.09
N GLN A 666 36.72 1.37 6.14
CA GLN A 666 36.69 2.12 7.39
C GLN A 666 35.28 2.15 7.99
N ARG A 667 35.20 1.86 9.29
CA ARG A 667 33.95 1.81 10.06
C ARG A 667 33.79 3.03 10.94
N PHE A 668 32.59 3.58 10.96
CA PHE A 668 32.21 4.73 11.79
C PHE A 668 31.02 4.34 12.66
N PRO A 669 31.16 4.35 14.01
CA PRO A 669 30.01 4.12 14.87
C PRO A 669 29.01 5.27 14.75
N LEU A 670 27.73 4.92 14.52
CA LEU A 670 26.64 5.87 14.46
C LEU A 670 25.91 5.91 15.80
N ARG A 671 25.76 7.11 16.37
CA ARG A 671 25.03 7.35 17.63
C ARG A 671 24.02 8.47 17.44
N GLU A 672 23.02 8.51 18.30
CA GLU A 672 22.04 9.57 18.30
C GLU A 672 22.70 10.96 18.37
N GLY A 673 22.21 11.87 17.51
CA GLY A 673 22.74 13.22 17.39
C GLY A 673 24.07 13.37 16.63
N THR A 674 24.76 12.28 16.27
CA THR A 674 25.99 12.36 15.47
C THR A 674 25.69 12.31 13.97
N VAL A 675 26.56 12.94 13.19
CA VAL A 675 26.53 12.88 11.71
C VAL A 675 27.77 12.14 11.28
N SER A 676 27.61 11.16 10.38
CA SER A 676 28.76 10.48 9.79
C SER A 676 29.59 11.48 8.99
N PRO A 677 30.91 11.30 8.91
CA PRO A 677 31.74 12.11 8.01
C PRO A 677 31.29 11.93 6.56
N PRO A 678 31.53 12.93 5.69
CA PRO A 678 31.20 12.84 4.28
C PRO A 678 31.87 11.60 3.68
N GLY A 679 31.07 10.71 3.10
CA GLY A 679 31.56 9.62 2.27
C GLY A 679 31.60 10.09 0.80
N ALA A 680 32.58 9.66 0.05
CA ALA A 680 32.54 9.81 -1.39
C ALA A 680 31.38 8.97 -1.94
N ALA A 681 30.50 9.58 -2.74
CA ALA A 681 29.39 8.93 -3.42
C ALA A 681 29.88 8.04 -4.56
#